data_ef921b86fea9f065395d9d1af2376454
#
_entry.id   ef921b86fea9f065395d9d1af2376454
#
_cell.length_a   1.000
_cell.length_b   1.000
_cell.length_c   1.000
_cell.angle_alpha   90.00
_cell.angle_beta   90.00
_cell.angle_gamma   90.00
#
_symmetry.space_group_name_H-M   'P 1'
#
loop_
_entity.id
_entity.type
_entity.pdbx_description
1 polymer ?
#
loop_
_entity_poly.entity_id
_entity_poly.type
_entity_poly.pdbx_seq_one_letter_code
_entity_poly.pdbx_strand_id
1 'polypeptide(L)'
;MNNTTPSAPSNSTINNLKLPAEVLEYFPYSAARPHQDEFITTVNKAVNERKSVLIEGANGLGKTISSLSAVLPVAMKKNLKILYVARTHRQHDRVIDELRAIYKRRPVTGVSIRGRNEMCLNVFAEKGAFDSKSLMEVCELLKSKGRCPYYKNVENRSYEYLQLSAQVAIKPYMGSEILRVCKKTEICPYELVKAATHDARVIALSYLYVFDSQIRSAFLKNLETELSKVILVVDEAHNLPETAVDISSSQLTLFILRQAEMEAERFGYKDIEEFAHFFRNEVDKLTDKIRKEELISPDRILEIVERGGVHRPRDFFIHMHEAGVAIKKALLAEGKNPRSYINATADFLTKWLDTVNDNSYINVASQYINKEGNKAAKLEIVALDPAKITEPVFSQTYANVIMSGTLQPLEAYARITKLPETTVRFLAPSPFPKEHVFSAVCMGVSTSMEQRTPKMYQTMIDRINEVVNSTPTNTGIFAASFQVLNALLSEGLEDQLLKPLYYEKSGMSSKDNEKLVQNFKACGDKGGAVFLGVQGGRTSEGVDFPGNQMNSVIVVGVPYAEPTPRVRAQIDYYEDRFPSRGREYGYILPAMKKACQAAGRPIRTLDDRGAIVFLDQRYASAYVKSFIPSWVTNGMITIPDKPGALAEQVRKFFCNQA
;
A
#
# COMPACT_ATOMS: atom_id res chain seq x y z
N MET A 1 20.11 -24.22 28.38
CA MET A 1 19.81 -23.15 28.29
C MET A 1 21.00 -22.26 27.95
N ASN A 2 21.67 -22.49 26.84
CA ASN A 2 22.87 -21.77 26.49
C ASN A 2 22.51 -20.66 25.46
N ASN A 3 22.45 -19.44 25.97
CA ASN A 3 22.43 -18.21 25.15
C ASN A 3 23.85 -17.99 24.59
N THR A 4 24.12 -18.50 23.41
CA THR A 4 25.28 -18.06 22.63
C THR A 4 24.91 -16.83 21.83
N THR A 5 25.23 -15.65 22.34
CA THR A 5 25.30 -14.41 21.60
C THR A 5 26.33 -14.57 20.46
N PRO A 6 25.99 -14.30 19.19
CA PRO A 6 27.00 -14.30 18.12
C PRO A 6 28.01 -13.18 18.40
N SER A 7 29.28 -13.55 18.51
CA SER A 7 30.40 -12.61 18.61
C SER A 7 30.44 -11.70 17.38
N ALA A 8 30.74 -10.42 17.58
CA ALA A 8 30.98 -9.47 16.49
C ALA A 8 32.09 -10.03 15.55
N PRO A 9 31.93 -9.98 14.23
CA PRO A 9 32.92 -10.49 13.29
C PRO A 9 34.22 -9.72 13.41
N SER A 10 35.34 -10.44 13.41
CA SER A 10 36.67 -9.86 13.41
C SER A 10 36.92 -9.06 12.13
N ASN A 11 37.75 -8.02 12.19
CA ASN A 11 38.11 -7.16 11.04
C ASN A 11 38.61 -7.92 9.80
N SER A 12 39.12 -9.14 9.94
CA SER A 12 39.62 -9.98 8.84
C SER A 12 38.50 -10.58 7.97
N THR A 13 37.29 -10.76 8.50
CA THR A 13 36.12 -11.32 7.75
C THR A 13 35.42 -10.26 6.89
N ILE A 14 35.64 -8.99 7.20
CA ILE A 14 34.97 -7.85 6.52
C ILE A 14 35.61 -7.55 5.17
N ASN A 15 36.90 -7.92 4.96
CA ASN A 15 37.65 -7.61 3.75
C ASN A 15 37.22 -8.38 2.49
N ASN A 16 36.29 -9.35 2.59
CA ASN A 16 35.77 -10.10 1.43
C ASN A 16 34.48 -9.51 0.84
N LEU A 17 33.89 -8.45 1.45
CA LEU A 17 32.72 -7.78 0.92
C LEU A 17 33.12 -6.75 -0.14
N LYS A 18 32.63 -6.89 -1.38
CA LYS A 18 32.88 -5.95 -2.49
C LYS A 18 31.99 -4.68 -2.34
N LEU A 19 32.08 -4.02 -1.19
CA LEU A 19 31.33 -2.79 -0.90
C LEU A 19 32.28 -1.60 -0.74
N PRO A 20 31.86 -0.37 -1.07
CA PRO A 20 32.62 0.84 -0.78
C PRO A 20 32.96 0.94 0.72
N ALA A 21 34.16 1.42 1.06
CA ALA A 21 34.64 1.49 2.44
C ALA A 21 33.68 2.28 3.36
N GLU A 22 33.10 3.39 2.88
CA GLU A 22 32.12 4.19 3.60
C GLU A 22 30.81 3.45 3.89
N VAL A 23 30.42 2.49 3.04
CA VAL A 23 29.21 1.67 3.19
C VAL A 23 29.44 0.54 4.19
N LEU A 24 30.65 -0.05 4.22
CA LEU A 24 31.01 -1.14 5.13
C LEU A 24 30.79 -0.78 6.61
N GLU A 25 30.93 0.48 6.98
CA GLU A 25 30.67 0.96 8.34
C GLU A 25 29.19 0.81 8.74
N TYR A 26 28.29 0.85 7.76
CA TYR A 26 26.82 0.78 7.96
C TYR A 26 26.20 -0.55 7.52
N PHE A 27 26.99 -1.51 7.06
CA PHE A 27 26.50 -2.84 6.71
C PHE A 27 26.77 -3.82 7.87
N PRO A 28 25.75 -4.25 8.64
CA PRO A 28 25.96 -4.94 9.92
C PRO A 28 26.29 -6.42 9.80
N TYR A 29 26.14 -7.02 8.61
CA TYR A 29 26.30 -8.46 8.42
C TYR A 29 27.71 -8.83 7.96
N SER A 30 28.16 -10.06 8.27
CA SER A 30 29.47 -10.57 7.88
C SER A 30 29.57 -10.94 6.39
N ALA A 31 28.46 -11.22 5.74
CA ALA A 31 28.38 -11.56 4.33
C ALA A 31 27.19 -10.87 3.66
N ALA A 32 27.35 -10.48 2.41
CA ALA A 32 26.25 -10.05 1.56
C ALA A 32 25.52 -11.26 0.97
N ARG A 33 24.22 -11.13 0.76
CA ARG A 33 23.45 -12.08 -0.05
C ARG A 33 23.86 -11.97 -1.52
N PRO A 34 23.58 -12.98 -2.37
CA PRO A 34 23.84 -12.88 -3.79
C PRO A 34 23.25 -11.58 -4.37
N HIS A 35 24.05 -10.84 -5.16
CA HIS A 35 23.68 -9.56 -5.81
C HIS A 35 23.30 -8.39 -4.89
N GLN A 36 23.45 -8.54 -3.58
CA GLN A 36 23.17 -7.47 -2.62
C GLN A 36 24.24 -6.37 -2.69
N ASP A 37 25.47 -6.71 -2.99
CA ASP A 37 26.59 -5.78 -3.19
C ASP A 37 26.38 -4.89 -4.42
N GLU A 38 25.90 -5.45 -5.53
CA GLU A 38 25.53 -4.69 -6.73
C GLU A 38 24.42 -3.68 -6.45
N PHE A 39 23.37 -4.12 -5.73
CA PHE A 39 22.29 -3.25 -5.29
C PHE A 39 22.81 -2.07 -4.46
N ILE A 40 23.57 -2.36 -3.41
CA ILE A 40 24.12 -1.37 -2.49
C ILE A 40 25.01 -0.37 -3.23
N THR A 41 25.91 -0.86 -4.06
CA THR A 41 26.86 -0.02 -4.82
C THR A 41 26.12 0.90 -5.80
N THR A 42 25.11 0.36 -6.51
CA THR A 42 24.30 1.15 -7.44
C THR A 42 23.56 2.28 -6.73
N VAL A 43 22.91 1.99 -5.60
CA VAL A 43 22.20 2.99 -4.80
C VAL A 43 23.16 4.04 -4.25
N ASN A 44 24.27 3.61 -3.64
CA ASN A 44 25.25 4.53 -3.05
C ASN A 44 25.83 5.47 -4.10
N LYS A 45 26.20 4.97 -5.27
CA LYS A 45 26.70 5.78 -6.39
C LYS A 45 25.67 6.80 -6.85
N ALA A 46 24.44 6.35 -7.12
CA ALA A 46 23.36 7.24 -7.59
C ALA A 46 23.08 8.36 -6.58
N VAL A 47 22.97 8.03 -5.30
CA VAL A 47 22.67 9.01 -4.24
C VAL A 47 23.83 9.98 -4.02
N ASN A 48 25.09 9.55 -4.12
CA ASN A 48 26.25 10.44 -4.11
C ASN A 48 26.22 11.45 -5.25
N GLU A 49 25.77 11.04 -6.44
CA GLU A 49 25.59 11.88 -7.64
C GLU A 49 24.29 12.73 -7.61
N ARG A 50 23.52 12.70 -6.53
CA ARG A 50 22.20 13.34 -6.41
C ARG A 50 21.21 12.87 -7.49
N LYS A 51 21.30 11.64 -7.89
CA LYS A 51 20.38 11.00 -8.84
C LYS A 51 19.39 10.11 -8.11
N SER A 52 18.21 10.02 -8.65
CA SER A 52 17.23 9.01 -8.24
C SER A 52 17.60 7.64 -8.79
N VAL A 53 17.19 6.59 -8.11
CA VAL A 53 17.38 5.21 -8.56
C VAL A 53 16.07 4.44 -8.42
N LEU A 54 15.69 3.73 -9.48
CA LEU A 54 14.52 2.86 -9.56
C LEU A 54 15.00 1.42 -9.66
N ILE A 55 14.68 0.61 -8.64
CA ILE A 55 15.19 -0.75 -8.52
C ILE A 55 14.07 -1.76 -8.39
N GLU A 56 14.05 -2.75 -9.28
CA GLU A 56 13.36 -3.99 -9.00
C GLU A 56 14.33 -5.00 -8.40
N GLY A 57 13.98 -5.54 -7.24
CA GLY A 57 14.76 -6.57 -6.55
C GLY A 57 13.81 -7.56 -5.88
N ALA A 58 14.02 -8.86 -6.15
CA ALA A 58 13.21 -9.93 -5.60
C ALA A 58 13.13 -9.88 -4.06
N ASN A 59 12.10 -10.51 -3.51
CA ASN A 59 12.05 -10.74 -2.06
C ASN A 59 13.28 -11.57 -1.64
N GLY A 60 13.72 -11.47 -0.40
CA GLY A 60 14.94 -12.19 0.01
C GLY A 60 16.26 -11.49 -0.27
N LEU A 61 16.33 -10.53 -1.20
CA LEU A 61 17.56 -9.76 -1.49
C LEU A 61 18.03 -8.90 -0.30
N GLY A 62 17.16 -8.63 0.68
CA GLY A 62 17.50 -7.76 1.81
C GLY A 62 17.40 -6.27 1.48
N LYS A 63 16.43 -5.87 0.66
CA LYS A 63 16.23 -4.47 0.19
C LYS A 63 16.33 -3.43 1.30
N THR A 64 15.72 -3.68 2.47
CA THR A 64 15.69 -2.73 3.59
C THR A 64 17.10 -2.38 4.08
N ILE A 65 17.89 -3.40 4.45
CA ILE A 65 19.27 -3.15 4.92
C ILE A 65 20.17 -2.63 3.80
N SER A 66 19.98 -3.11 2.56
CA SER A 66 20.76 -2.65 1.42
C SER A 66 20.57 -1.18 1.14
N SER A 67 19.32 -0.70 1.12
CA SER A 67 19.03 0.72 0.92
C SER A 67 19.55 1.58 2.07
N LEU A 68 19.34 1.16 3.33
CA LEU A 68 19.82 1.89 4.50
C LEU A 68 21.35 2.01 4.50
N SER A 69 22.07 0.91 4.30
CA SER A 69 23.54 0.90 4.27
C SER A 69 24.10 1.76 3.14
N ALA A 70 23.42 1.80 2.00
CA ALA A 70 23.83 2.60 0.85
C ALA A 70 23.64 4.11 1.05
N VAL A 71 22.55 4.53 1.71
CA VAL A 71 22.19 5.96 1.83
C VAL A 71 22.73 6.63 3.10
N LEU A 72 22.96 5.87 4.18
CA LEU A 72 23.44 6.40 5.46
C LEU A 72 24.79 7.14 5.36
N PRO A 73 25.82 6.65 4.66
CA PRO A 73 27.08 7.37 4.52
C PRO A 73 26.88 8.78 3.96
N VAL A 74 26.06 8.89 2.90
CA VAL A 74 25.76 10.17 2.23
C VAL A 74 24.96 11.09 3.15
N ALA A 75 23.95 10.54 3.82
CA ALA A 75 23.09 11.28 4.74
C ALA A 75 23.87 11.85 5.93
N MET A 76 24.81 11.08 6.47
CA MET A 76 25.66 11.52 7.57
C MET A 76 26.66 12.58 7.12
N LYS A 77 27.32 12.38 5.98
CA LYS A 77 28.33 13.31 5.44
C LYS A 77 27.72 14.67 5.05
N LYS A 78 26.49 14.66 4.50
CA LYS A 78 25.82 15.85 3.97
C LYS A 78 24.75 16.42 4.91
N ASN A 79 24.62 15.88 6.12
CA ASN A 79 23.60 16.23 7.11
C ASN A 79 22.16 16.18 6.56
N LEU A 80 21.82 15.11 5.83
CA LEU A 80 20.48 14.92 5.26
C LEU A 80 19.63 14.02 6.16
N LYS A 81 18.31 14.22 6.13
CA LYS A 81 17.34 13.27 6.71
C LYS A 81 17.04 12.14 5.72
N ILE A 82 16.76 10.97 6.23
CA ILE A 82 16.25 9.85 5.43
C ILE A 82 14.79 9.62 5.81
N LEU A 83 13.88 9.82 4.86
CA LEU A 83 12.47 9.44 5.01
C LEU A 83 12.29 8.08 4.33
N TYR A 84 12.08 7.06 5.16
CA TYR A 84 11.84 5.69 4.69
C TYR A 84 10.34 5.42 4.67
N VAL A 85 9.76 5.36 3.48
CA VAL A 85 8.32 5.28 3.27
C VAL A 85 7.93 3.86 2.96
N ALA A 86 6.97 3.32 3.72
CA ALA A 86 6.41 1.99 3.52
C ALA A 86 4.90 1.95 3.84
N ARG A 87 4.22 0.88 3.42
CA ARG A 87 2.75 0.78 3.51
C ARG A 87 2.27 0.38 4.90
N THR A 88 3.00 -0.46 5.63
CA THR A 88 2.54 -1.08 6.87
C THR A 88 3.45 -0.80 8.06
N HIS A 89 2.87 -0.79 9.27
CA HIS A 89 3.64 -0.61 10.50
C HIS A 89 4.67 -1.72 10.73
N ARG A 90 4.41 -2.95 10.27
CA ARG A 90 5.39 -4.05 10.33
C ARG A 90 6.64 -3.73 9.50
N GLN A 91 6.46 -3.09 8.35
CA GLN A 91 7.60 -2.63 7.52
C GLN A 91 8.36 -1.49 8.21
N HIS A 92 7.64 -0.53 8.82
CA HIS A 92 8.28 0.53 9.60
C HIS A 92 9.10 -0.03 10.77
N ASP A 93 8.55 -0.98 11.54
CA ASP A 93 9.23 -1.61 12.66
C ASP A 93 10.46 -2.41 12.19
N ARG A 94 10.38 -3.09 11.02
CA ARG A 94 11.53 -3.76 10.39
C ARG A 94 12.67 -2.80 10.05
N VAL A 95 12.37 -1.59 9.58
CA VAL A 95 13.39 -0.55 9.36
C VAL A 95 14.14 -0.25 10.65
N ILE A 96 13.43 -0.15 11.77
CA ILE A 96 14.04 0.10 13.08
C ILE A 96 14.89 -1.08 13.53
N ASP A 97 14.49 -2.33 13.28
CA ASP A 97 15.30 -3.51 13.60
C ASP A 97 16.60 -3.54 12.81
N GLU A 98 16.58 -3.22 11.52
CA GLU A 98 17.79 -3.11 10.69
C GLU A 98 18.69 -1.94 11.17
N LEU A 99 18.10 -0.81 11.55
CA LEU A 99 18.85 0.30 12.15
C LEU A 99 19.52 -0.09 13.47
N ARG A 100 18.88 -0.93 14.28
CA ARG A 100 19.47 -1.46 15.52
C ARG A 100 20.66 -2.38 15.24
N ALA A 101 20.59 -3.15 14.16
CA ALA A 101 21.73 -3.95 13.73
C ALA A 101 22.91 -3.04 13.31
N ILE A 102 22.63 -1.97 12.57
CA ILE A 102 23.63 -0.96 12.20
C ILE A 102 24.18 -0.25 13.45
N TYR A 103 23.31 0.14 14.39
CA TYR A 103 23.67 0.88 15.60
C TYR A 103 24.72 0.14 16.46
N LYS A 104 24.74 -1.19 16.44
CA LYS A 104 25.76 -1.98 17.14
C LYS A 104 27.18 -1.77 16.60
N ARG A 105 27.31 -1.26 15.37
CA ARG A 105 28.60 -0.99 14.70
C ARG A 105 28.89 0.51 14.61
N ARG A 106 27.88 1.30 14.26
CA ARG A 106 27.97 2.75 14.06
C ARG A 106 26.75 3.44 14.66
N PRO A 107 26.90 4.42 15.53
CA PRO A 107 25.77 5.16 16.08
C PRO A 107 24.91 5.78 14.96
N VAL A 108 23.63 5.47 14.99
CA VAL A 108 22.62 6.01 14.09
C VAL A 108 21.30 6.16 14.84
N THR A 109 20.61 7.27 14.62
CA THR A 109 19.31 7.53 15.25
C THR A 109 18.17 7.26 14.28
N GLY A 110 17.04 6.79 14.78
CA GLY A 110 15.88 6.53 13.94
C GLY A 110 14.62 6.26 14.73
N VAL A 111 13.48 6.55 14.11
CA VAL A 111 12.17 6.34 14.71
C VAL A 111 11.14 5.88 13.69
N SER A 112 10.24 4.97 14.07
CA SER A 112 9.05 4.68 13.29
C SER A 112 7.86 5.50 13.78
N ILE A 113 7.16 6.17 12.86
CA ILE A 113 6.00 7.00 13.17
C ILE A 113 4.72 6.20 12.95
N ARG A 114 3.75 6.41 13.85
CA ARG A 114 2.38 5.97 13.70
C ARG A 114 1.44 7.17 13.71
N GLY A 115 0.28 7.02 13.08
CA GLY A 115 -0.74 8.06 13.07
C GLY A 115 -1.24 8.43 14.48
N ARG A 116 -1.79 9.64 14.62
CA ARG A 116 -2.39 10.08 15.91
C ARG A 116 -3.44 9.11 16.42
N ASN A 117 -4.24 8.51 15.52
CA ASN A 117 -5.27 7.53 15.88
C ASN A 117 -4.71 6.33 16.65
N GLU A 118 -3.47 5.94 16.38
CA GLU A 118 -2.81 4.81 17.02
C GLU A 118 -1.94 5.21 18.22
N MET A 119 -1.54 6.47 18.27
CA MET A 119 -0.65 6.97 19.32
C MET A 119 -1.39 7.68 20.45
N CYS A 120 -2.62 8.17 20.24
CA CYS A 120 -3.34 8.94 21.23
C CYS A 120 -3.85 8.05 22.38
N LEU A 121 -3.53 8.39 23.62
CA LEU A 121 -4.00 7.72 24.83
C LEU A 121 -5.30 8.31 25.39
N ASN A 122 -5.83 9.37 24.76
CA ASN A 122 -7.05 10.00 25.23
C ASN A 122 -8.27 9.17 24.86
N VAL A 123 -9.19 9.00 25.81
CA VAL A 123 -10.43 8.21 25.66
C VAL A 123 -11.28 8.68 24.47
N PHE A 124 -11.20 9.93 24.07
CA PHE A 124 -11.85 10.45 22.88
C PHE A 124 -11.33 9.78 21.60
N ALA A 125 -10.06 9.43 21.52
CA ALA A 125 -9.48 8.72 20.37
C ALA A 125 -9.88 7.23 20.34
N GLU A 126 -10.08 6.60 21.50
CA GLU A 126 -10.48 5.18 21.60
C GLU A 126 -11.96 4.96 21.24
N LYS A 127 -12.83 5.89 21.59
CA LYS A 127 -14.29 5.75 21.43
C LYS A 127 -14.84 6.29 20.11
N GLY A 128 -14.07 7.07 19.37
CA GLY A 128 -14.49 7.67 18.11
C GLY A 128 -13.77 7.09 16.91
N ALA A 129 -14.51 6.66 15.89
CA ALA A 129 -13.94 6.42 14.57
C ALA A 129 -13.62 7.78 13.91
N PHE A 130 -12.61 8.48 14.46
CA PHE A 130 -12.15 9.75 13.89
C PHE A 130 -11.29 9.50 12.65
N ASP A 131 -11.52 10.25 11.60
CA ASP A 131 -10.51 10.41 10.57
C ASP A 131 -9.31 11.20 11.14
N SER A 132 -8.16 11.08 10.48
CA SER A 132 -6.91 11.68 10.98
C SER A 132 -6.97 13.20 11.09
N LYS A 133 -7.74 13.89 10.24
CA LYS A 133 -7.91 15.34 10.23
C LYS A 133 -8.74 15.79 11.43
N SER A 134 -9.89 15.15 11.65
CA SER A 134 -10.76 15.41 12.80
C SER A 134 -10.04 15.19 14.14
N LEU A 135 -9.25 14.11 14.25
CA LEU A 135 -8.48 13.86 15.48
C LEU A 135 -7.39 14.92 15.70
N MET A 136 -6.80 15.47 14.65
CA MET A 136 -5.84 16.56 14.76
C MET A 136 -6.51 17.81 15.34
N GLU A 137 -7.67 18.20 14.84
CA GLU A 137 -8.45 19.34 15.31
C GLU A 137 -8.87 19.17 16.79
N VAL A 138 -9.35 17.97 17.15
CA VAL A 138 -9.66 17.60 18.55
C VAL A 138 -8.43 17.75 19.44
N CYS A 139 -7.30 17.20 19.01
CA CYS A 139 -6.07 17.24 19.78
C CYS A 139 -5.62 18.68 20.05
N GLU A 140 -5.64 19.55 19.04
CA GLU A 140 -5.24 20.96 19.18
C GLU A 140 -6.16 21.73 20.12
N LEU A 141 -7.48 21.50 20.03
CA LEU A 141 -8.40 22.13 20.95
C LEU A 141 -8.26 21.63 22.40
N LEU A 142 -8.10 20.32 22.61
CA LEU A 142 -7.87 19.77 23.94
C LEU A 142 -6.58 20.31 24.57
N LYS A 143 -5.54 20.54 23.75
CA LYS A 143 -4.31 21.19 24.17
C LYS A 143 -4.55 22.65 24.55
N SER A 144 -5.15 23.44 23.67
CA SER A 144 -5.38 24.88 23.88
C SER A 144 -6.27 25.18 25.09
N LYS A 145 -7.21 24.27 25.41
CA LYS A 145 -8.08 24.38 26.60
C LYS A 145 -7.52 23.70 27.84
N GLY A 146 -6.31 23.16 27.80
CA GLY A 146 -5.70 22.43 28.92
C GLY A 146 -6.50 21.21 29.38
N ARG A 147 -7.30 20.57 28.47
CA ARG A 147 -8.14 19.42 28.79
C ARG A 147 -7.52 18.07 28.46
N CYS A 148 -6.35 18.03 27.82
CA CYS A 148 -5.64 16.79 27.56
C CYS A 148 -4.67 16.47 28.73
N PRO A 149 -4.95 15.44 29.56
CA PRO A 149 -4.10 15.13 30.71
C PRO A 149 -2.69 14.72 30.27
N TYR A 150 -2.57 13.95 29.20
CA TYR A 150 -1.28 13.47 28.68
C TYR A 150 -0.39 14.60 28.13
N TYR A 151 -0.99 15.60 27.48
CA TYR A 151 -0.26 16.79 27.02
C TYR A 151 0.12 17.69 28.21
N LYS A 152 -0.78 17.85 29.17
CA LYS A 152 -0.51 18.61 30.38
C LYS A 152 0.66 18.04 31.18
N ASN A 153 0.83 16.71 31.15
CA ASN A 153 1.97 16.06 31.78
C ASN A 153 3.30 16.31 31.03
N VAL A 154 3.29 16.66 29.75
CA VAL A 154 4.50 17.11 29.05
C VAL A 154 5.05 18.41 29.70
N GLU A 155 4.16 19.30 30.13
CA GLU A 155 4.51 20.55 30.77
C GLU A 155 4.80 20.37 32.29
N ASN A 156 3.88 19.71 32.99
CA ASN A 156 3.95 19.52 34.45
C ASN A 156 5.09 18.58 34.89
N ARG A 157 5.47 17.63 34.05
CA ARG A 157 6.56 16.66 34.26
C ARG A 157 7.69 16.91 33.25
N SER A 158 8.06 18.14 33.05
CA SER A 158 9.02 18.54 32.00
C SER A 158 10.37 17.83 32.12
N TYR A 159 10.86 17.60 33.34
CA TYR A 159 12.09 16.84 33.57
C TYR A 159 12.00 15.38 33.07
N GLU A 160 10.91 14.67 33.41
CA GLU A 160 10.67 13.30 32.96
C GLU A 160 10.51 13.25 31.43
N TYR A 161 9.76 14.21 30.84
CA TYR A 161 9.62 14.33 29.40
C TYR A 161 10.96 14.57 28.71
N LEU A 162 11.81 15.45 29.23
CA LEU A 162 13.15 15.71 28.67
C LEU A 162 14.05 14.48 28.76
N GLN A 163 14.03 13.75 29.89
CA GLN A 163 14.75 12.48 30.02
C GLN A 163 14.31 11.46 28.99
N LEU A 164 12.99 11.27 28.82
CA LEU A 164 12.44 10.35 27.81
C LEU A 164 12.79 10.80 26.38
N SER A 165 12.71 12.11 26.10
CA SER A 165 13.09 12.66 24.79
C SER A 165 14.56 12.40 24.48
N ALA A 166 15.46 12.64 25.43
CA ALA A 166 16.88 12.34 25.29
C ALA A 166 17.12 10.82 25.08
N GLN A 167 16.40 9.97 25.80
CA GLN A 167 16.52 8.52 25.67
C GLN A 167 16.11 8.01 24.28
N VAL A 168 15.00 8.53 23.72
CA VAL A 168 14.52 8.11 22.38
C VAL A 168 15.31 8.77 21.25
N ALA A 169 16.07 9.83 21.51
CA ALA A 169 16.92 10.51 20.53
C ALA A 169 18.26 9.80 20.28
N ILE A 170 18.73 8.94 21.20
CA ILE A 170 20.08 8.37 21.16
C ILE A 170 20.18 7.13 20.23
N LYS A 171 19.13 6.33 20.12
CA LYS A 171 19.12 5.05 19.43
C LYS A 171 17.82 4.82 18.65
N PRO A 172 17.75 3.82 17.74
CA PRO A 172 16.53 3.51 17.00
C PRO A 172 15.38 3.02 17.90
N TYR A 173 14.19 3.65 17.80
CA TYR A 173 12.98 3.32 18.54
C TYR A 173 11.77 3.06 17.63
N MET A 174 11.01 2.03 17.98
CA MET A 174 9.70 1.79 17.37
C MET A 174 8.63 2.69 18.00
N GLY A 175 7.70 3.18 17.19
CA GLY A 175 6.53 3.93 17.70
C GLY A 175 5.71 3.14 18.72
N SER A 176 5.62 1.82 18.59
CA SER A 176 4.97 0.93 19.56
C SER A 176 5.66 0.90 20.92
N GLU A 177 6.98 1.01 20.96
CA GLU A 177 7.74 1.05 22.21
C GLU A 177 7.54 2.41 22.91
N ILE A 178 7.59 3.51 22.13
CA ILE A 178 7.28 4.84 22.64
C ILE A 178 5.87 4.87 23.26
N LEU A 179 4.87 4.32 22.53
CA LEU A 179 3.50 4.23 23.06
C LEU A 179 3.44 3.45 24.38
N ARG A 180 4.19 2.34 24.48
CA ARG A 180 4.22 1.51 25.70
C ARG A 180 4.83 2.25 26.88
N VAL A 181 5.90 3.02 26.67
CA VAL A 181 6.51 3.86 27.70
C VAL A 181 5.55 4.95 28.12
N CYS A 182 4.94 5.66 27.17
CA CYS A 182 4.01 6.75 27.44
C CYS A 182 2.73 6.29 28.17
N LYS A 183 2.26 5.05 27.95
CA LYS A 183 1.16 4.48 28.74
C LYS A 183 1.50 4.34 30.23
N LYS A 184 2.77 4.08 30.56
CA LYS A 184 3.22 3.94 31.95
C LYS A 184 3.48 5.30 32.63
N THR A 185 3.98 6.26 31.85
CA THR A 185 4.35 7.58 32.35
C THR A 185 3.23 8.62 32.21
N GLU A 186 2.13 8.23 31.52
CA GLU A 186 1.00 9.14 31.22
C GLU A 186 1.40 10.43 30.46
N ILE A 187 2.51 10.37 29.73
CA ILE A 187 2.99 11.46 28.88
C ILE A 187 2.42 11.28 27.46
N CYS A 188 2.20 12.37 26.72
CA CYS A 188 1.68 12.31 25.37
C CYS A 188 2.64 11.59 24.39
N PRO A 189 2.27 10.42 23.83
CA PRO A 189 3.15 9.68 22.91
C PRO A 189 3.43 10.44 21.62
N TYR A 190 2.47 11.24 21.15
CA TYR A 190 2.61 12.00 19.92
C TYR A 190 3.67 13.11 20.07
N GLU A 191 3.71 13.81 21.20
CA GLU A 191 4.75 14.82 21.47
C GLU A 191 6.13 14.17 21.63
N LEU A 192 6.20 13.00 22.26
CA LEU A 192 7.48 12.28 22.39
C LEU A 192 7.99 11.78 21.03
N VAL A 193 7.11 11.26 20.16
CA VAL A 193 7.47 10.90 18.77
C VAL A 193 7.92 12.13 18.00
N LYS A 194 7.23 13.27 18.15
CA LYS A 194 7.60 14.53 17.51
C LYS A 194 9.01 14.97 17.91
N ALA A 195 9.35 14.92 19.20
CA ALA A 195 10.71 15.20 19.67
C ALA A 195 11.72 14.20 19.09
N ALA A 196 11.41 12.90 19.11
CA ALA A 196 12.28 11.88 18.55
C ALA A 196 12.54 12.06 17.04
N THR A 197 11.57 12.55 16.27
CA THR A 197 11.73 12.78 14.83
C THR A 197 12.66 13.94 14.51
N HIS A 198 12.70 14.97 15.38
CA HIS A 198 13.60 16.11 15.20
C HIS A 198 15.07 15.66 15.16
N ASP A 199 15.46 14.75 16.06
CA ASP A 199 16.85 14.29 16.18
C ASP A 199 17.15 13.04 15.36
N ALA A 200 16.12 12.34 14.90
CA ALA A 200 16.29 11.12 14.10
C ALA A 200 16.95 11.41 12.75
N ARG A 201 17.94 10.57 12.38
CA ARG A 201 18.52 10.55 11.04
C ARG A 201 17.61 9.83 10.06
N VAL A 202 16.99 8.72 10.49
CA VAL A 202 16.07 7.90 9.68
C VAL A 202 14.68 7.92 10.32
N ILE A 203 13.69 8.24 9.52
CA ILE A 203 12.29 8.28 9.94
C ILE A 203 11.49 7.32 9.06
N ALA A 204 10.98 6.24 9.64
CA ALA A 204 10.11 5.28 8.96
C ALA A 204 8.65 5.70 9.12
N LEU A 205 7.93 5.86 8.00
CA LEU A 205 6.60 6.49 7.97
C LEU A 205 5.74 6.02 6.78
N SER A 206 4.44 6.33 6.81
CA SER A 206 3.54 6.00 5.71
C SER A 206 3.66 6.98 4.54
N TYR A 207 3.21 6.53 3.35
CA TYR A 207 3.17 7.35 2.12
C TYR A 207 2.52 8.72 2.33
N LEU A 208 1.47 8.83 3.15
CA LEU A 208 0.73 10.06 3.38
C LEU A 208 1.59 11.20 3.92
N TYR A 209 2.57 10.91 4.77
CA TYR A 209 3.47 11.94 5.32
C TYR A 209 4.33 12.64 4.27
N VAL A 210 4.53 12.01 3.11
CA VAL A 210 5.36 12.54 2.03
C VAL A 210 4.54 12.98 0.84
N PHE A 211 3.50 12.23 0.48
CA PHE A 211 2.76 12.45 -0.76
C PHE A 211 1.46 13.26 -0.59
N ASP A 212 0.85 13.31 0.60
CA ASP A 212 -0.22 14.27 0.89
C ASP A 212 0.39 15.65 1.18
N SER A 213 0.02 16.66 0.41
CA SER A 213 0.65 18.00 0.48
C SER A 213 0.42 18.70 1.82
N GLN A 214 -0.76 18.55 2.44
CA GLN A 214 -1.11 19.18 3.71
C GLN A 214 -0.35 18.50 4.86
N ILE A 215 -0.38 17.17 4.89
CA ILE A 215 0.33 16.38 5.92
C ILE A 215 1.83 16.61 5.79
N ARG A 216 2.38 16.59 4.58
CA ARG A 216 3.80 16.86 4.29
C ARG A 216 4.24 18.23 4.79
N SER A 217 3.49 19.28 4.46
CA SER A 217 3.84 20.65 4.88
C SER A 217 3.90 20.78 6.39
N ALA A 218 2.91 20.24 7.12
CA ALA A 218 2.89 20.25 8.57
C ALA A 218 4.04 19.39 9.16
N PHE A 219 4.34 18.26 8.53
CA PHE A 219 5.40 17.34 8.97
C PHE A 219 6.80 17.95 8.78
N LEU A 220 7.11 18.48 7.59
CA LEU A 220 8.40 19.11 7.29
C LEU A 220 8.64 20.37 8.15
N LYS A 221 7.58 21.15 8.42
CA LYS A 221 7.65 22.26 9.36
C LYS A 221 8.04 21.81 10.76
N ASN A 222 7.48 20.71 11.25
CA ASN A 222 7.83 20.12 12.54
C ASN A 222 9.26 19.55 12.59
N LEU A 223 9.79 19.10 11.45
CA LEU A 223 11.17 18.61 11.31
C LEU A 223 12.19 19.73 11.08
N GLU A 224 11.74 20.97 10.91
CA GLU A 224 12.57 22.12 10.53
C GLU A 224 13.45 21.82 9.32
N THR A 225 12.88 21.14 8.33
CA THR A 225 13.59 20.69 7.12
C THR A 225 12.75 20.89 5.86
N GLU A 226 13.38 20.77 4.72
CA GLU A 226 12.77 20.83 3.38
C GLU A 226 13.10 19.59 2.56
N LEU A 227 12.34 19.31 1.51
CA LEU A 227 12.57 18.12 0.66
C LEU A 227 13.97 18.07 0.07
N SER A 228 14.58 19.22 -0.24
CA SER A 228 15.96 19.30 -0.78
C SER A 228 17.03 18.75 0.17
N LYS A 229 16.71 18.61 1.47
CA LYS A 229 17.56 18.02 2.50
C LYS A 229 17.15 16.59 2.87
N VAL A 230 16.35 15.95 2.03
CA VAL A 230 15.82 14.60 2.26
C VAL A 230 16.30 13.63 1.20
N ILE A 231 16.83 12.48 1.64
CA ILE A 231 16.90 11.27 0.83
C ILE A 231 15.61 10.49 1.07
N LEU A 232 14.82 10.30 0.02
CA LEU A 232 13.57 9.58 0.09
C LEU A 232 13.77 8.11 -0.32
N VAL A 233 13.44 7.19 0.57
CA VAL A 233 13.41 5.75 0.27
C VAL A 233 11.96 5.30 0.22
N VAL A 234 11.51 4.80 -0.93
CA VAL A 234 10.15 4.31 -1.17
C VAL A 234 10.19 2.80 -1.31
N ASP A 235 9.76 2.10 -0.27
CA ASP A 235 9.66 0.63 -0.26
C ASP A 235 8.28 0.19 -0.74
N GLU A 236 8.20 -0.99 -1.37
CA GLU A 236 6.98 -1.49 -2.03
C GLU A 236 6.36 -0.44 -2.97
N ALA A 237 7.23 0.21 -3.72
CA ALA A 237 6.91 1.38 -4.56
C ALA A 237 5.83 1.10 -5.63
N HIS A 238 5.57 -0.17 -5.96
CA HIS A 238 4.47 -0.56 -6.83
C HIS A 238 3.09 -0.09 -6.35
N ASN A 239 2.93 0.20 -5.04
CA ASN A 239 1.68 0.73 -4.48
C ASN A 239 1.54 2.26 -4.65
N LEU A 240 2.64 2.96 -4.94
CA LEU A 240 2.63 4.42 -4.95
C LEU A 240 1.70 5.03 -6.02
N PRO A 241 1.62 4.53 -7.26
CA PRO A 241 0.72 5.11 -8.25
C PRO A 241 -0.76 5.08 -7.82
N GLU A 242 -1.22 3.94 -7.27
CA GLU A 242 -2.59 3.79 -6.76
C GLU A 242 -2.82 4.71 -5.55
N THR A 243 -1.89 4.74 -4.60
CA THR A 243 -1.96 5.63 -3.43
C THR A 243 -2.00 7.10 -3.83
N ALA A 244 -1.25 7.52 -4.85
CA ALA A 244 -1.26 8.90 -5.35
C ALA A 244 -2.59 9.28 -5.99
N VAL A 245 -3.20 8.36 -6.75
CA VAL A 245 -4.55 8.50 -7.29
C VAL A 245 -5.57 8.63 -6.17
N ASP A 246 -5.51 7.77 -5.15
CA ASP A 246 -6.41 7.81 -3.99
C ASP A 246 -6.31 9.14 -3.22
N ILE A 247 -5.09 9.64 -2.98
CA ILE A 247 -4.85 10.95 -2.32
C ILE A 247 -5.48 12.09 -3.13
N SER A 248 -5.42 12.00 -4.47
CA SER A 248 -5.95 13.02 -5.38
C SER A 248 -7.43 12.85 -5.68
N SER A 249 -8.06 11.78 -5.26
CA SER A 249 -9.49 11.52 -5.48
C SER A 249 -10.35 12.01 -4.31
N SER A 250 -11.66 12.13 -4.53
CA SER A 250 -12.63 12.49 -3.48
C SER A 250 -13.98 11.86 -3.78
N GLN A 251 -14.80 11.68 -2.74
CA GLN A 251 -16.16 11.16 -2.91
C GLN A 251 -17.17 11.83 -1.98
N LEU A 252 -18.41 11.95 -2.45
CA LEU A 252 -19.55 12.48 -1.73
C LEU A 252 -20.71 11.50 -1.85
N THR A 253 -21.17 10.95 -0.72
CA THR A 253 -22.28 10.01 -0.68
C THR A 253 -23.59 10.69 -0.35
N LEU A 254 -24.72 10.11 -0.77
CA LEU A 254 -26.05 10.59 -0.35
C LEU A 254 -26.20 10.59 1.17
N PHE A 255 -25.54 9.69 1.88
CA PHE A 255 -25.50 9.69 3.34
C PHE A 255 -24.86 10.98 3.89
N ILE A 256 -23.72 11.41 3.35
CA ILE A 256 -23.05 12.65 3.78
C ILE A 256 -23.95 13.85 3.51
N LEU A 257 -24.60 13.92 2.35
CA LEU A 257 -25.53 15.01 2.00
C LEU A 257 -26.73 15.07 2.96
N ARG A 258 -27.32 13.90 3.28
CA ARG A 258 -28.41 13.84 4.25
C ARG A 258 -27.98 14.31 5.64
N GLN A 259 -26.79 13.92 6.07
CA GLN A 259 -26.25 14.36 7.36
C GLN A 259 -25.91 15.86 7.35
N ALA A 260 -25.46 16.42 6.21
CA ALA A 260 -25.20 17.85 6.07
C ALA A 260 -26.51 18.67 6.16
N GLU A 261 -27.60 18.21 5.55
CA GLU A 261 -28.94 18.79 5.68
C GLU A 261 -29.40 18.84 7.15
N MET A 262 -29.38 17.70 7.85
CA MET A 262 -29.74 17.60 9.26
C MET A 262 -28.82 18.43 10.18
N GLU A 263 -27.55 18.54 9.84
CA GLU A 263 -26.57 19.36 10.56
C GLU A 263 -26.90 20.85 10.39
N ALA A 264 -27.22 21.30 9.16
CA ALA A 264 -27.60 22.68 8.86
C ALA A 264 -28.90 23.08 9.60
N GLU A 265 -29.94 22.24 9.56
CA GLU A 265 -31.16 22.41 10.33
C GLU A 265 -30.86 22.58 11.83
N ARG A 266 -30.11 21.66 12.41
CA ARG A 266 -29.76 21.64 13.84
C ARG A 266 -29.05 22.92 14.31
N PHE A 267 -28.15 23.46 13.49
CA PHE A 267 -27.32 24.62 13.82
C PHE A 267 -27.86 25.94 13.26
N GLY A 268 -29.01 25.92 12.58
CA GLY A 268 -29.74 27.11 12.11
C GLY A 268 -29.20 27.76 10.84
N TYR A 269 -28.47 27.02 10.01
CA TYR A 269 -27.98 27.48 8.70
C TYR A 269 -29.00 27.19 7.60
N LYS A 270 -30.09 27.99 7.50
CA LYS A 270 -31.23 27.76 6.60
C LYS A 270 -30.85 27.71 5.12
N ASP A 271 -29.98 28.59 4.68
CA ASP A 271 -29.50 28.65 3.30
C ASP A 271 -28.71 27.38 2.89
N ILE A 272 -27.91 26.85 3.81
CA ILE A 272 -27.17 25.59 3.61
C ILE A 272 -28.12 24.38 3.67
N GLU A 273 -29.14 24.41 4.56
CA GLU A 273 -30.17 23.38 4.67
C GLU A 273 -30.95 23.24 3.38
N GLU A 274 -31.49 24.37 2.86
CA GLU A 274 -32.28 24.42 1.62
C GLU A 274 -31.45 23.93 0.43
N PHE A 275 -30.20 24.37 0.31
CA PHE A 275 -29.27 23.92 -0.71
C PHE A 275 -28.96 22.42 -0.58
N ALA A 276 -28.62 21.93 0.60
CA ALA A 276 -28.29 20.52 0.84
C ALA A 276 -29.44 19.59 0.53
N HIS A 277 -30.70 20.00 0.92
CA HIS A 277 -31.91 19.30 0.58
C HIS A 277 -32.12 19.20 -0.93
N PHE A 278 -32.07 20.35 -1.62
CA PHE A 278 -32.24 20.40 -3.07
C PHE A 278 -31.14 19.57 -3.79
N PHE A 279 -29.87 19.80 -3.45
CA PHE A 279 -28.75 19.14 -4.08
C PHE A 279 -28.79 17.62 -3.89
N ARG A 280 -29.12 17.15 -2.66
CA ARG A 280 -29.28 15.73 -2.37
C ARG A 280 -30.36 15.08 -3.25
N ASN A 281 -31.53 15.73 -3.39
CA ASN A 281 -32.62 15.22 -4.20
C ASN A 281 -32.28 15.15 -5.69
N GLU A 282 -31.54 16.12 -6.22
CA GLU A 282 -31.12 16.12 -7.62
C GLU A 282 -30.02 15.07 -7.87
N VAL A 283 -29.10 14.89 -6.94
CA VAL A 283 -28.07 13.81 -7.01
C VAL A 283 -28.75 12.44 -6.92
N ASP A 284 -29.75 12.25 -6.07
CA ASP A 284 -30.51 11.01 -5.97
C ASP A 284 -31.20 10.67 -7.29
N LYS A 285 -31.94 11.64 -7.88
CA LYS A 285 -32.55 11.49 -9.22
C LYS A 285 -31.55 11.19 -10.32
N LEU A 286 -30.39 11.81 -10.27
CA LEU A 286 -29.30 11.58 -11.23
C LEU A 286 -28.80 10.14 -11.13
N THR A 287 -28.58 9.67 -9.91
CA THR A 287 -27.98 8.36 -9.65
C THR A 287 -28.99 7.21 -9.76
N ASP A 288 -30.28 7.46 -9.59
CA ASP A 288 -31.32 6.41 -9.63
C ASP A 288 -31.43 5.72 -11.00
N LYS A 289 -31.05 6.43 -12.07
CA LYS A 289 -31.00 5.91 -13.45
C LYS A 289 -29.76 5.09 -13.77
N ILE A 290 -28.75 5.13 -12.91
CA ILE A 290 -27.44 4.50 -13.13
C ILE A 290 -27.46 3.05 -12.61
N ARG A 291 -27.04 2.08 -13.41
CA ARG A 291 -27.03 0.66 -12.98
C ARG A 291 -25.84 0.32 -12.09
N LYS A 292 -24.63 0.81 -12.42
CA LYS A 292 -23.40 0.62 -11.66
C LYS A 292 -22.63 1.94 -11.52
N GLU A 293 -22.06 2.43 -12.61
CA GLU A 293 -21.33 3.71 -12.66
C GLU A 293 -21.44 4.35 -14.06
N GLU A 294 -21.44 5.68 -14.10
CA GLU A 294 -21.42 6.49 -15.32
C GLU A 294 -20.50 7.70 -15.15
N LEU A 295 -19.86 8.12 -16.23
CA LEU A 295 -19.15 9.40 -16.28
C LEU A 295 -20.16 10.54 -16.34
N ILE A 296 -19.91 11.57 -15.54
CA ILE A 296 -20.74 12.77 -15.50
C ILE A 296 -19.90 13.94 -16.00
N SER A 297 -20.50 14.78 -16.87
CA SER A 297 -19.89 16.08 -17.21
C SER A 297 -19.75 16.92 -15.94
N PRO A 298 -18.59 17.56 -15.71
CA PRO A 298 -18.40 18.49 -14.61
C PRO A 298 -19.51 19.57 -14.55
N ASP A 299 -19.94 20.09 -15.72
CA ASP A 299 -20.95 21.13 -15.84
C ASP A 299 -22.31 20.68 -15.30
N ARG A 300 -22.62 19.38 -15.41
CA ARG A 300 -23.90 18.84 -14.93
C ARG A 300 -24.14 19.08 -13.44
N ILE A 301 -23.10 18.97 -12.63
CA ILE A 301 -23.19 19.24 -11.20
C ILE A 301 -23.23 20.75 -10.93
N LEU A 302 -22.49 21.55 -11.71
CA LEU A 302 -22.54 23.01 -11.60
C LEU A 302 -23.94 23.56 -11.97
N GLU A 303 -24.58 23.01 -12.99
CA GLU A 303 -25.99 23.33 -13.33
C GLU A 303 -26.94 23.01 -12.17
N ILE A 304 -26.74 21.89 -11.48
CA ILE A 304 -27.53 21.53 -10.30
C ILE A 304 -27.28 22.52 -9.16
N VAL A 305 -26.03 22.91 -8.92
CA VAL A 305 -25.67 23.92 -7.93
C VAL A 305 -26.32 25.26 -8.20
N GLU A 306 -26.28 25.71 -9.46
CA GLU A 306 -26.90 26.98 -9.90
C GLU A 306 -28.44 26.95 -9.73
N ARG A 307 -29.10 25.86 -10.16
CA ARG A 307 -30.56 25.67 -9.96
C ARG A 307 -30.93 25.61 -8.49
N GLY A 308 -30.04 25.22 -7.60
CA GLY A 308 -30.16 25.29 -6.15
C GLY A 308 -30.01 26.71 -5.59
N GLY A 309 -29.97 27.76 -6.43
CA GLY A 309 -29.89 29.16 -6.02
C GLY A 309 -28.47 29.68 -5.76
N VAL A 310 -27.45 28.88 -6.07
CA VAL A 310 -26.05 29.25 -5.82
C VAL A 310 -25.42 29.83 -7.07
N HIS A 311 -25.48 31.15 -7.24
CA HIS A 311 -24.92 31.85 -8.41
C HIS A 311 -23.42 32.17 -8.29
N ARG A 312 -22.86 32.11 -7.08
CA ARG A 312 -21.43 32.25 -6.80
C ARG A 312 -20.93 31.02 -6.04
N PRO A 313 -20.70 29.89 -6.74
CA PRO A 313 -20.41 28.62 -6.10
C PRO A 313 -19.21 28.68 -5.15
N ARG A 314 -18.12 29.34 -5.53
CA ARG A 314 -16.91 29.42 -4.69
C ARG A 314 -17.16 30.15 -3.37
N ASP A 315 -17.86 31.27 -3.40
CA ASP A 315 -18.16 32.05 -2.20
C ASP A 315 -19.08 31.26 -1.26
N PHE A 316 -20.09 30.58 -1.82
CA PHE A 316 -21.01 29.76 -1.07
C PHE A 316 -20.31 28.54 -0.43
N PHE A 317 -19.40 27.88 -1.15
CA PHE A 317 -18.67 26.74 -0.59
C PHE A 317 -17.67 27.17 0.50
N ILE A 318 -17.09 28.37 0.41
CA ILE A 318 -16.31 28.96 1.51
C ILE A 318 -17.22 29.20 2.72
N HIS A 319 -18.42 29.77 2.55
CA HIS A 319 -19.40 29.94 3.62
C HIS A 319 -19.77 28.61 4.28
N MET A 320 -20.07 27.57 3.49
CA MET A 320 -20.31 26.21 4.01
C MET A 320 -19.10 25.69 4.82
N HIS A 321 -17.89 25.92 4.33
CA HIS A 321 -16.67 25.50 5.04
C HIS A 321 -16.53 26.21 6.38
N GLU A 322 -16.76 27.53 6.43
CA GLU A 322 -16.73 28.33 7.66
C GLU A 322 -17.80 27.90 8.66
N ALA A 323 -19.03 27.65 8.19
CA ALA A 323 -20.11 27.09 8.99
C ALA A 323 -19.72 25.73 9.59
N GLY A 324 -19.16 24.85 8.78
CA GLY A 324 -18.68 23.54 9.24
C GLY A 324 -17.57 23.65 10.28
N VAL A 325 -16.66 24.59 10.15
CA VAL A 325 -15.60 24.88 11.15
C VAL A 325 -16.22 25.39 12.46
N ALA A 326 -17.21 26.29 12.39
CA ALA A 326 -17.93 26.78 13.56
C ALA A 326 -18.68 25.64 14.30
N ILE A 327 -19.35 24.75 13.55
CA ILE A 327 -20.03 23.57 14.09
C ILE A 327 -19.05 22.63 14.77
N LYS A 328 -17.91 22.35 14.17
CA LYS A 328 -16.86 21.53 14.79
C LYS A 328 -16.41 22.11 16.13
N LYS A 329 -16.22 23.42 16.21
CA LYS A 329 -15.86 24.12 17.46
C LYS A 329 -16.97 24.00 18.51
N ALA A 330 -18.25 24.13 18.12
CA ALA A 330 -19.38 23.98 19.02
C ALA A 330 -19.51 22.54 19.55
N LEU A 331 -19.42 21.54 18.69
CA LEU A 331 -19.44 20.13 19.08
C LEU A 331 -18.31 19.77 20.05
N LEU A 332 -17.10 20.31 19.81
CA LEU A 332 -15.98 20.13 20.72
C LEU A 332 -16.22 20.80 22.09
N ALA A 333 -16.86 21.97 22.11
CA ALA A 333 -17.21 22.63 23.37
C ALA A 333 -18.19 21.79 24.20
N GLU A 334 -19.09 21.06 23.52
CA GLU A 334 -20.04 20.11 24.12
C GLU A 334 -19.40 18.74 24.48
N GLY A 335 -18.11 18.51 24.18
CA GLY A 335 -17.44 17.21 24.38
C GLY A 335 -17.88 16.13 23.37
N LYS A 336 -18.49 16.54 22.27
CA LYS A 336 -18.93 15.66 21.17
C LYS A 336 -17.86 15.55 20.08
N ASN A 337 -18.00 14.53 19.21
CA ASN A 337 -17.13 14.33 18.05
C ASN A 337 -17.23 15.54 17.09
N PRO A 338 -16.13 16.26 16.78
CA PRO A 338 -16.12 17.45 15.93
C PRO A 338 -16.14 17.09 14.43
N ARG A 339 -17.05 16.24 14.03
CA ARG A 339 -17.28 15.91 12.63
C ARG A 339 -18.36 16.82 12.06
N SER A 340 -18.07 17.50 10.94
CA SER A 340 -19.05 18.27 10.21
C SER A 340 -19.23 17.70 8.80
N TYR A 341 -20.46 17.36 8.47
CA TYR A 341 -20.85 16.89 7.15
C TYR A 341 -21.01 18.04 6.15
N ILE A 342 -21.35 19.23 6.63
CA ILE A 342 -21.34 20.47 5.84
C ILE A 342 -19.92 20.74 5.35
N ASN A 343 -18.91 20.66 6.24
CA ASN A 343 -17.51 20.84 5.85
C ASN A 343 -17.06 19.80 4.81
N ALA A 344 -17.44 18.52 5.01
CA ALA A 344 -17.09 17.47 4.05
C ALA A 344 -17.73 17.70 2.66
N THR A 345 -18.97 18.20 2.64
CA THR A 345 -19.67 18.56 1.40
C THR A 345 -19.02 19.77 0.73
N ALA A 346 -18.65 20.80 1.50
CA ALA A 346 -17.95 21.99 1.00
C ALA A 346 -16.58 21.63 0.40
N ASP A 347 -15.79 20.82 1.09
CA ASP A 347 -14.47 20.35 0.63
C ASP A 347 -14.60 19.59 -0.72
N PHE A 348 -15.61 18.73 -0.87
CA PHE A 348 -15.88 18.00 -2.10
C PHE A 348 -16.30 18.93 -3.25
N LEU A 349 -17.24 19.84 -3.02
CA LEU A 349 -17.74 20.77 -4.04
C LEU A 349 -16.67 21.80 -4.46
N THR A 350 -15.84 22.26 -3.53
CA THR A 350 -14.68 23.10 -3.84
C THR A 350 -13.71 22.36 -4.75
N LYS A 351 -13.38 21.11 -4.41
CA LYS A 351 -12.51 20.29 -5.25
C LYS A 351 -13.12 20.03 -6.64
N TRP A 352 -14.45 19.86 -6.71
CA TRP A 352 -15.14 19.75 -8.00
C TRP A 352 -14.90 20.97 -8.88
N LEU A 353 -15.04 22.18 -8.32
CA LEU A 353 -14.74 23.44 -9.03
C LEU A 353 -13.27 23.54 -9.46
N ASP A 354 -12.35 23.11 -8.59
CA ASP A 354 -10.92 23.22 -8.87
C ASP A 354 -10.47 22.22 -9.96
N THR A 355 -11.23 21.15 -10.21
CA THR A 355 -10.88 20.09 -11.17
C THR A 355 -11.70 20.12 -12.48
N VAL A 356 -12.67 21.03 -12.63
CA VAL A 356 -13.57 21.13 -13.80
C VAL A 356 -12.83 21.13 -15.15
N ASN A 357 -11.74 21.87 -15.25
CA ASN A 357 -10.97 22.04 -16.48
C ASN A 357 -9.68 21.20 -16.50
N ASP A 358 -9.54 20.23 -15.62
CA ASP A 358 -8.33 19.39 -15.52
C ASP A 358 -8.62 17.99 -16.06
N ASN A 359 -8.16 17.70 -17.27
CA ASN A 359 -8.33 16.41 -17.94
C ASN A 359 -7.69 15.22 -17.19
N SER A 360 -6.89 15.47 -16.16
CA SER A 360 -6.36 14.42 -15.30
C SER A 360 -7.35 13.94 -14.22
N TYR A 361 -8.58 14.45 -14.25
CA TYR A 361 -9.68 14.02 -13.40
C TYR A 361 -10.91 13.65 -14.25
N ILE A 362 -11.66 12.69 -13.74
CA ILE A 362 -13.00 12.36 -14.22
C ILE A 362 -13.99 12.42 -13.09
N ASN A 363 -15.22 12.69 -13.42
CA ASN A 363 -16.32 12.69 -12.48
C ASN A 363 -17.21 11.48 -12.74
N VAL A 364 -17.51 10.75 -11.67
CA VAL A 364 -18.26 9.50 -11.74
C VAL A 364 -19.45 9.55 -10.78
N ALA A 365 -20.62 9.16 -11.26
CA ALA A 365 -21.74 8.80 -10.38
C ALA A 365 -21.86 7.28 -10.32
N SER A 366 -22.08 6.75 -9.14
CA SER A 366 -22.18 5.31 -8.98
C SER A 366 -23.23 4.91 -7.94
N GLN A 367 -23.85 3.75 -8.18
CA GLN A 367 -24.67 3.03 -7.18
C GLN A 367 -23.89 1.86 -6.60
N TYR A 368 -24.07 1.60 -5.31
CA TYR A 368 -23.47 0.48 -4.61
C TYR A 368 -24.41 -0.04 -3.52
N ILE A 369 -24.14 -1.25 -3.05
CA ILE A 369 -24.83 -1.80 -1.88
C ILE A 369 -23.99 -1.47 -0.65
N ASN A 370 -24.58 -0.80 0.34
CA ASN A 370 -23.91 -0.46 1.59
C ASN A 370 -23.77 -1.70 2.49
N LYS A 371 -23.10 -1.55 3.64
CA LYS A 371 -22.87 -2.66 4.59
C LYS A 371 -24.16 -3.23 5.19
N GLU A 372 -25.23 -2.49 5.12
CA GLU A 372 -26.57 -2.86 5.64
C GLU A 372 -27.44 -3.53 4.57
N GLY A 373 -26.90 -3.73 3.35
CA GLY A 373 -27.63 -4.32 2.22
C GLY A 373 -28.51 -3.35 1.44
N ASN A 374 -28.49 -2.05 1.77
CA ASN A 374 -29.33 -1.04 1.12
C ASN A 374 -28.61 -0.46 -0.10
N LYS A 375 -29.39 -0.08 -1.14
CA LYS A 375 -28.89 0.73 -2.24
C LYS A 375 -28.41 2.09 -1.73
N ALA A 376 -27.23 2.49 -2.14
CA ALA A 376 -26.62 3.77 -1.84
C ALA A 376 -25.97 4.32 -3.09
N ALA A 377 -25.79 5.64 -3.15
CA ALA A 377 -25.17 6.30 -4.28
C ALA A 377 -24.12 7.31 -3.83
N LYS A 378 -23.21 7.60 -4.75
CA LYS A 378 -22.14 8.56 -4.53
C LYS A 378 -21.73 9.26 -5.82
N LEU A 379 -21.21 10.47 -5.65
CA LEU A 379 -20.44 11.20 -6.64
C LEU A 379 -18.95 11.04 -6.31
N GLU A 380 -18.10 10.92 -7.30
CA GLU A 380 -16.66 10.79 -7.14
C GLU A 380 -15.93 11.72 -8.11
N ILE A 381 -14.88 12.34 -7.62
CA ILE A 381 -13.82 12.97 -8.40
C ILE A 381 -12.67 11.98 -8.39
N VAL A 382 -12.36 11.38 -9.52
CA VAL A 382 -11.34 10.34 -9.66
C VAL A 382 -10.15 10.89 -10.41
N ALA A 383 -8.99 10.92 -9.76
CA ALA A 383 -7.75 11.26 -10.41
C ALA A 383 -7.29 10.13 -11.34
N LEU A 384 -6.73 10.48 -12.48
CA LEU A 384 -6.17 9.56 -13.47
C LEU A 384 -4.64 9.60 -13.50
N ASP A 385 -4.05 10.68 -12.97
CA ASP A 385 -2.60 10.95 -13.04
C ASP A 385 -1.91 10.91 -11.67
N PRO A 386 -1.20 9.83 -11.35
CA PRO A 386 -0.40 9.80 -10.13
C PRO A 386 0.76 10.81 -10.12
N ALA A 387 1.22 11.27 -11.30
CA ALA A 387 2.32 12.22 -11.40
C ALA A 387 2.01 13.57 -10.75
N LYS A 388 0.73 13.98 -10.68
CA LYS A 388 0.31 15.19 -9.97
C LYS A 388 0.79 15.23 -8.50
N ILE A 389 0.89 14.06 -7.90
CA ILE A 389 1.34 13.91 -6.50
C ILE A 389 2.83 13.53 -6.42
N THR A 390 3.31 12.68 -7.33
CA THR A 390 4.66 12.12 -7.22
C THR A 390 5.74 13.05 -7.77
N GLU A 391 5.50 13.74 -8.87
CA GLU A 391 6.47 14.65 -9.52
C GLU A 391 6.96 15.77 -8.59
N PRO A 392 6.08 16.53 -7.89
CA PRO A 392 6.52 17.61 -7.00
C PRO A 392 7.40 17.12 -5.84
N VAL A 393 7.26 15.86 -5.44
CA VAL A 393 8.09 15.24 -4.40
C VAL A 393 9.43 14.81 -4.98
N PHE A 394 9.41 14.04 -6.07
CA PHE A 394 10.62 13.46 -6.66
C PHE A 394 11.57 14.51 -7.23
N SER A 395 11.05 15.62 -7.73
CA SER A 395 11.86 16.71 -8.27
C SER A 395 12.52 17.58 -7.21
N GLN A 396 11.96 17.63 -5.99
CA GLN A 396 12.46 18.49 -4.92
C GLN A 396 13.39 17.78 -3.94
N THR A 397 13.31 16.45 -3.83
CA THR A 397 14.16 15.68 -2.91
C THR A 397 15.61 15.67 -3.34
N TYR A 398 16.52 15.50 -2.37
CA TYR A 398 17.95 15.39 -2.67
C TYR A 398 18.26 14.22 -3.61
N ALA A 399 17.69 13.05 -3.34
CA ALA A 399 17.71 11.85 -4.16
C ALA A 399 16.57 10.91 -3.73
N ASN A 400 16.13 10.05 -4.66
CA ASN A 400 15.06 9.09 -4.40
C ASN A 400 15.57 7.66 -4.64
N VAL A 401 15.33 6.77 -3.70
CA VAL A 401 15.55 5.32 -3.83
C VAL A 401 14.19 4.64 -3.88
N ILE A 402 13.78 4.22 -5.06
CA ILE A 402 12.46 3.66 -5.33
C ILE A 402 12.63 2.18 -5.60
N MET A 403 12.07 1.33 -4.74
CA MET A 403 12.31 -0.10 -4.81
C MET A 403 11.06 -0.93 -4.56
N SER A 404 10.99 -2.07 -5.24
CA SER A 404 9.97 -3.10 -5.02
C SER A 404 10.39 -4.44 -5.62
N GLY A 405 9.59 -5.49 -5.36
CA GLY A 405 9.73 -6.81 -5.98
C GLY A 405 9.08 -6.93 -7.36
N THR A 406 8.26 -5.95 -7.76
CA THR A 406 7.41 -6.02 -8.96
C THR A 406 7.20 -4.62 -9.55
N LEU A 407 8.15 -4.14 -10.35
CA LEU A 407 8.13 -2.81 -10.99
C LEU A 407 8.22 -2.87 -12.51
N GLN A 408 8.50 -4.05 -13.07
CA GLN A 408 8.64 -4.19 -14.52
C GLN A 408 7.31 -3.89 -15.25
N PRO A 409 7.38 -3.19 -16.39
CA PRO A 409 8.57 -2.56 -16.98
C PRO A 409 8.96 -1.27 -16.23
N LEU A 410 10.24 -1.11 -15.85
CA LEU A 410 10.74 0.06 -15.10
C LEU A 410 10.46 1.38 -15.82
N GLU A 411 10.51 1.37 -17.16
CA GLU A 411 10.21 2.54 -17.97
C GLU A 411 8.76 3.00 -17.79
N ALA A 412 7.80 2.07 -17.78
CA ALA A 412 6.39 2.40 -17.56
C ALA A 412 6.17 3.04 -16.18
N TYR A 413 6.79 2.46 -15.14
CA TYR A 413 6.71 3.02 -13.79
C TYR A 413 7.30 4.43 -13.73
N ALA A 414 8.50 4.62 -14.30
CA ALA A 414 9.18 5.93 -14.31
C ALA A 414 8.35 7.00 -15.02
N ARG A 415 7.72 6.67 -16.14
CA ARG A 415 6.86 7.59 -16.91
C ARG A 415 5.56 7.92 -16.18
N ILE A 416 4.86 6.89 -15.64
CA ILE A 416 3.59 7.06 -14.93
C ILE A 416 3.77 7.91 -13.68
N THR A 417 4.87 7.73 -12.94
CA THR A 417 5.17 8.48 -11.73
C THR A 417 6.00 9.75 -11.96
N LYS A 418 6.38 9.98 -13.22
CA LYS A 418 7.19 11.12 -13.67
C LYS A 418 8.46 11.31 -12.84
N LEU A 419 9.21 10.22 -12.71
CA LEU A 419 10.56 10.27 -12.14
C LEU A 419 11.49 11.14 -13.00
N PRO A 420 12.49 11.82 -12.41
CA PRO A 420 13.49 12.56 -13.16
C PRO A 420 14.13 11.70 -14.26
N GLU A 421 14.37 12.26 -15.41
CA GLU A 421 14.96 11.53 -16.57
C GLU A 421 16.36 10.94 -16.26
N THR A 422 17.09 11.58 -15.35
CA THR A 422 18.40 11.13 -14.88
C THR A 422 18.34 9.93 -13.93
N THR A 423 17.14 9.39 -13.67
CA THR A 423 16.95 8.26 -12.76
C THR A 423 17.64 7.01 -13.27
N VAL A 424 18.53 6.46 -12.46
CA VAL A 424 19.21 5.18 -12.72
C VAL A 424 18.18 4.05 -12.59
N ARG A 425 18.10 3.17 -13.58
CA ARG A 425 17.20 2.01 -13.58
C ARG A 425 18.03 0.75 -13.41
N PHE A 426 17.67 -0.06 -12.44
CA PHE A 426 18.42 -1.28 -12.11
C PHE A 426 17.46 -2.46 -11.86
N LEU A 427 17.65 -3.52 -12.62
CA LEU A 427 17.01 -4.82 -12.37
C LEU A 427 18.01 -5.68 -11.62
N ALA A 428 17.82 -5.83 -10.32
CA ALA A 428 18.70 -6.67 -9.52
C ALA A 428 18.51 -8.14 -9.92
N PRO A 429 19.60 -8.87 -10.17
CA PRO A 429 19.51 -10.29 -10.44
C PRO A 429 18.84 -11.03 -9.27
N SER A 430 18.23 -12.18 -9.58
CA SER A 430 17.57 -12.99 -8.56
C SER A 430 18.58 -13.55 -7.56
N PRO A 431 18.37 -13.41 -6.25
CA PRO A 431 19.21 -14.06 -5.26
C PRO A 431 18.88 -15.56 -5.09
N PHE A 432 17.75 -16.02 -5.68
CA PHE A 432 17.31 -17.41 -5.50
C PHE A 432 18.03 -18.37 -6.44
N PRO A 433 18.47 -19.53 -5.95
CA PRO A 433 18.95 -20.62 -6.81
C PRO A 433 17.85 -21.02 -7.81
N LYS A 434 18.24 -21.28 -9.05
CA LYS A 434 17.27 -21.65 -10.12
C LYS A 434 16.49 -22.93 -9.78
N GLU A 435 17.15 -23.86 -9.12
CA GLU A 435 16.60 -25.13 -8.64
C GLU A 435 15.57 -24.98 -7.51
N HIS A 436 15.49 -23.80 -6.89
CA HIS A 436 14.50 -23.51 -5.84
C HIS A 436 13.18 -22.98 -6.40
N VAL A 437 13.12 -22.64 -7.69
CA VAL A 437 11.92 -22.05 -8.30
C VAL A 437 11.48 -22.89 -9.48
N PHE A 438 10.31 -23.51 -9.37
CA PHE A 438 9.61 -24.09 -10.51
C PHE A 438 8.54 -23.11 -10.98
N SER A 439 8.45 -22.85 -12.28
CA SER A 439 7.38 -22.05 -12.84
C SER A 439 6.84 -22.66 -14.11
N ALA A 440 5.50 -22.67 -14.26
CA ALA A 440 4.83 -23.24 -15.40
C ALA A 440 3.57 -22.47 -15.80
N VAL A 441 3.25 -22.48 -17.08
CA VAL A 441 1.97 -22.03 -17.64
C VAL A 441 1.20 -23.24 -18.14
N CYS A 442 -0.01 -23.43 -17.64
CA CYS A 442 -0.91 -24.48 -18.10
C CYS A 442 -1.68 -24.02 -19.34
N MET A 443 -1.59 -24.78 -20.42
CA MET A 443 -2.32 -24.55 -21.66
C MET A 443 -3.72 -25.17 -21.61
N GLY A 444 -4.62 -24.73 -22.51
CA GLY A 444 -5.98 -25.25 -22.59
C GLY A 444 -6.96 -24.70 -21.56
N VAL A 445 -6.49 -23.88 -20.63
CA VAL A 445 -7.34 -23.22 -19.62
C VAL A 445 -7.30 -21.71 -19.77
N SER A 446 -8.44 -21.05 -19.57
CA SER A 446 -8.55 -19.59 -19.62
C SER A 446 -9.76 -19.08 -18.84
N THR A 447 -9.59 -17.93 -18.20
CA THR A 447 -10.67 -17.20 -17.54
C THR A 447 -11.21 -16.04 -18.39
N SER A 448 -10.97 -16.02 -19.70
CA SER A 448 -11.61 -15.04 -20.59
C SER A 448 -13.14 -15.18 -20.54
N MET A 449 -13.87 -14.07 -20.70
CA MET A 449 -15.34 -14.06 -20.56
C MET A 449 -16.04 -15.13 -21.41
N GLU A 450 -15.56 -15.32 -22.62
CA GLU A 450 -16.11 -16.28 -23.59
C GLU A 450 -15.87 -17.75 -23.21
N GLN A 451 -14.85 -18.02 -22.39
CA GLN A 451 -14.45 -19.38 -22.01
C GLN A 451 -14.88 -19.76 -20.58
N ARG A 452 -15.59 -18.91 -19.85
CA ARG A 452 -16.11 -19.19 -18.50
C ARG A 452 -17.31 -20.15 -18.55
N THR A 453 -17.05 -21.44 -18.77
CA THR A 453 -18.07 -22.48 -18.79
C THR A 453 -17.86 -23.45 -17.63
N PRO A 454 -18.90 -24.20 -17.18
CA PRO A 454 -18.74 -25.25 -16.17
C PRO A 454 -17.63 -26.23 -16.52
N LYS A 455 -17.56 -26.68 -17.79
CA LYS A 455 -16.51 -27.58 -18.29
C LYS A 455 -15.10 -26.98 -18.11
N MET A 456 -14.93 -25.69 -18.38
CA MET A 456 -13.65 -25.01 -18.20
C MET A 456 -13.26 -24.96 -16.72
N TYR A 457 -14.20 -24.68 -15.83
CA TYR A 457 -13.94 -24.70 -14.39
C TYR A 457 -13.61 -26.12 -13.88
N GLN A 458 -14.26 -27.17 -14.38
CA GLN A 458 -13.88 -28.55 -14.07
C GLN A 458 -12.45 -28.86 -14.53
N THR A 459 -12.07 -28.47 -15.74
CA THR A 459 -10.68 -28.60 -16.21
C THR A 459 -9.70 -27.86 -15.28
N MET A 460 -10.05 -26.65 -14.83
CA MET A 460 -9.21 -25.91 -13.87
C MET A 460 -9.10 -26.66 -12.54
N ILE A 461 -10.21 -27.22 -12.02
CA ILE A 461 -10.23 -27.99 -10.77
C ILE A 461 -9.34 -29.22 -10.89
N ASP A 462 -9.39 -29.95 -12.02
CA ASP A 462 -8.49 -31.08 -12.27
C ASP A 462 -7.02 -30.66 -12.21
N ARG A 463 -6.65 -29.55 -12.87
CA ARG A 463 -5.27 -29.02 -12.83
C ARG A 463 -4.88 -28.52 -11.44
N ILE A 464 -5.81 -27.91 -10.69
CA ILE A 464 -5.59 -27.51 -9.28
C ILE A 464 -5.28 -28.75 -8.44
N ASN A 465 -6.07 -29.82 -8.58
CA ASN A 465 -5.86 -31.07 -7.86
C ASN A 465 -4.50 -31.71 -8.17
N GLU A 466 -4.06 -31.65 -9.44
CA GLU A 466 -2.73 -32.13 -9.82
C GLU A 466 -1.62 -31.41 -9.05
N VAL A 467 -1.70 -30.09 -8.89
CA VAL A 467 -0.72 -29.31 -8.13
C VAL A 467 -0.82 -29.59 -6.63
N VAL A 468 -2.04 -29.53 -6.07
CA VAL A 468 -2.29 -29.69 -4.62
C VAL A 468 -1.81 -31.06 -4.13
N ASN A 469 -2.12 -32.13 -4.88
CA ASN A 469 -1.73 -33.50 -4.52
C ASN A 469 -0.23 -33.80 -4.76
N SER A 470 0.45 -32.94 -5.54
CA SER A 470 1.89 -33.03 -5.79
C SER A 470 2.72 -32.09 -4.93
N THR A 471 2.07 -31.23 -4.13
CA THR A 471 2.74 -30.29 -3.21
C THR A 471 2.85 -30.92 -1.82
N PRO A 472 4.04 -30.92 -1.19
CA PRO A 472 4.23 -31.58 0.10
C PRO A 472 3.42 -30.93 1.24
N THR A 473 3.25 -29.61 1.24
CA THR A 473 2.60 -28.87 2.34
C THR A 473 1.45 -27.98 1.83
N ASN A 474 1.45 -26.71 2.21
CA ASN A 474 0.39 -25.76 1.87
C ASN A 474 0.47 -25.28 0.42
N THR A 475 -0.71 -25.13 -0.20
CA THR A 475 -0.89 -24.55 -1.54
C THR A 475 -1.77 -23.32 -1.47
N GLY A 476 -1.33 -22.21 -2.08
CA GLY A 476 -2.15 -21.00 -2.28
C GLY A 476 -2.77 -20.99 -3.68
N ILE A 477 -4.05 -20.70 -3.78
CA ILE A 477 -4.77 -20.48 -5.04
C ILE A 477 -5.25 -19.03 -5.04
N PHE A 478 -4.86 -18.25 -6.03
CA PHE A 478 -5.29 -16.87 -6.17
C PHE A 478 -6.07 -16.66 -7.48
N ALA A 479 -7.38 -16.56 -7.35
CA ALA A 479 -8.29 -16.35 -8.47
C ALA A 479 -8.27 -14.90 -8.97
N ALA A 480 -8.51 -14.69 -10.26
CA ALA A 480 -8.54 -13.35 -10.88
C ALA A 480 -9.59 -12.41 -10.28
N SER A 481 -10.66 -12.94 -9.69
CA SER A 481 -11.74 -12.18 -9.03
C SER A 481 -12.55 -13.07 -8.11
N PHE A 482 -13.37 -12.47 -7.24
CA PHE A 482 -14.37 -13.21 -6.44
C PHE A 482 -15.37 -13.99 -7.32
N GLN A 483 -15.67 -13.50 -8.52
CA GLN A 483 -16.54 -14.23 -9.44
C GLN A 483 -15.91 -15.57 -9.87
N VAL A 484 -14.61 -15.57 -10.20
CA VAL A 484 -13.88 -16.80 -10.54
C VAL A 484 -13.72 -17.71 -9.32
N LEU A 485 -13.43 -17.12 -8.15
CA LEU A 485 -13.34 -17.84 -6.88
C LEU A 485 -14.66 -18.57 -6.56
N ASN A 486 -15.78 -17.87 -6.61
CA ASN A 486 -17.09 -18.45 -6.34
C ASN A 486 -17.50 -19.51 -7.39
N ALA A 487 -17.13 -19.31 -8.65
CA ALA A 487 -17.38 -20.31 -9.70
C ALA A 487 -16.60 -21.61 -9.44
N LEU A 488 -15.34 -21.54 -9.02
CA LEU A 488 -14.58 -22.74 -8.64
C LEU A 488 -15.24 -23.49 -7.47
N LEU A 489 -15.75 -22.76 -6.46
CA LEU A 489 -16.45 -23.36 -5.32
C LEU A 489 -17.77 -24.01 -5.76
N SER A 490 -18.57 -23.31 -6.58
CA SER A 490 -19.88 -23.83 -7.07
C SER A 490 -19.74 -25.04 -7.99
N GLU A 491 -18.60 -25.16 -8.69
CA GLU A 491 -18.30 -26.34 -9.52
C GLU A 491 -17.63 -27.50 -8.72
N GLY A 492 -17.63 -27.41 -7.39
CA GLY A 492 -17.24 -28.51 -6.50
C GLY A 492 -15.75 -28.58 -6.17
N LEU A 493 -15.01 -27.48 -6.21
CA LEU A 493 -13.58 -27.47 -5.83
C LEU A 493 -13.37 -28.04 -4.42
N GLU A 494 -14.19 -27.62 -3.43
CA GLU A 494 -14.04 -28.03 -2.03
C GLU A 494 -14.19 -29.56 -1.87
N ASP A 495 -15.18 -30.16 -2.54
CA ASP A 495 -15.49 -31.59 -2.44
C ASP A 495 -14.43 -32.48 -3.12
N GLN A 496 -13.69 -31.93 -4.09
CA GLN A 496 -12.69 -32.65 -4.86
C GLN A 496 -11.27 -32.54 -4.27
N LEU A 497 -11.05 -31.67 -3.27
CA LEU A 497 -9.76 -31.52 -2.64
C LEU A 497 -9.53 -32.56 -1.53
N LEU A 498 -8.34 -33.18 -1.53
CA LEU A 498 -7.93 -34.09 -0.45
C LEU A 498 -7.40 -33.36 0.79
N LYS A 499 -7.04 -32.07 0.66
CA LYS A 499 -6.55 -31.21 1.75
C LYS A 499 -7.62 -30.21 2.17
N PRO A 500 -7.67 -29.82 3.46
CA PRO A 500 -8.67 -28.85 3.94
C PRO A 500 -8.54 -27.50 3.22
N LEU A 501 -9.68 -26.90 2.88
CA LEU A 501 -9.79 -25.64 2.16
C LEU A 501 -10.10 -24.49 3.12
N TYR A 502 -9.33 -23.41 3.01
CA TYR A 502 -9.56 -22.10 3.64
C TYR A 502 -9.78 -21.07 2.53
N TYR A 503 -10.88 -20.31 2.56
CA TYR A 503 -11.15 -19.36 1.47
C TYR A 503 -11.65 -18.00 1.93
N GLU A 504 -11.24 -16.96 1.19
CA GLU A 504 -11.67 -15.58 1.41
C GLU A 504 -13.12 -15.38 0.98
N LYS A 505 -13.86 -14.59 1.76
CA LYS A 505 -15.23 -14.15 1.42
C LYS A 505 -15.24 -12.64 1.15
N SER A 506 -16.04 -12.22 0.19
CA SER A 506 -16.24 -10.80 -0.06
C SER A 506 -16.79 -10.10 1.18
N GLY A 507 -16.22 -8.93 1.53
CA GLY A 507 -16.64 -8.18 2.71
C GLY A 507 -16.10 -8.68 4.05
N MET A 508 -15.24 -9.73 4.07
CA MET A 508 -14.62 -10.25 5.31
C MET A 508 -13.86 -9.18 6.07
N SER A 509 -14.01 -9.13 7.39
CA SER A 509 -13.28 -8.20 8.25
C SER A 509 -11.78 -8.51 8.26
N SER A 510 -10.94 -7.50 8.60
CA SER A 510 -9.48 -7.71 8.70
C SER A 510 -9.13 -8.76 9.76
N LYS A 511 -9.87 -8.78 10.88
CA LYS A 511 -9.66 -9.73 11.98
C LYS A 511 -10.00 -11.16 11.58
N ASP A 512 -11.11 -11.35 10.85
CA ASP A 512 -11.51 -12.68 10.39
C ASP A 512 -10.55 -13.21 9.33
N ASN A 513 -10.09 -12.34 8.42
CA ASN A 513 -9.08 -12.70 7.43
C ASN A 513 -7.74 -13.08 8.09
N GLU A 514 -7.32 -12.35 9.12
CA GLU A 514 -6.10 -12.67 9.87
C GLU A 514 -6.21 -14.04 10.55
N LYS A 515 -7.36 -14.34 11.17
CA LYS A 515 -7.63 -15.65 11.79
C LYS A 515 -7.63 -16.78 10.74
N LEU A 516 -8.27 -16.55 9.59
CA LEU A 516 -8.30 -17.49 8.46
C LEU A 516 -6.87 -17.84 8.01
N VAL A 517 -6.04 -16.83 7.80
CA VAL A 517 -4.65 -16.98 7.37
C VAL A 517 -3.81 -17.70 8.43
N GLN A 518 -3.99 -17.40 9.73
CA GLN A 518 -3.26 -18.08 10.80
C GLN A 518 -3.60 -19.57 10.86
N ASN A 519 -4.88 -19.92 10.72
CA ASN A 519 -5.32 -21.33 10.69
C ASN A 519 -4.71 -22.07 9.49
N PHE A 520 -4.71 -21.47 8.31
CA PHE A 520 -4.08 -22.03 7.12
C PHE A 520 -2.57 -22.26 7.34
N LYS A 521 -1.85 -21.26 7.84
CA LYS A 521 -0.40 -21.37 8.11
C LYS A 521 -0.07 -22.53 9.05
N ALA A 522 -0.88 -22.74 10.08
CA ALA A 522 -0.69 -23.78 11.07
C ALA A 522 -0.82 -25.22 10.49
N CYS A 523 -1.32 -25.36 9.26
CA CYS A 523 -1.41 -26.65 8.57
C CYS A 523 -0.12 -27.04 7.83
N GLY A 524 0.84 -26.13 7.67
CA GLY A 524 2.07 -26.37 6.92
C GLY A 524 2.85 -27.58 7.39
N ASP A 525 2.91 -27.83 8.69
CA ASP A 525 3.61 -28.97 9.31
C ASP A 525 2.67 -30.15 9.64
N LYS A 526 1.41 -30.11 9.17
CA LYS A 526 0.36 -31.10 9.47
C LYS A 526 -0.26 -31.73 8.21
N GLY A 527 0.55 -31.95 7.18
CA GLY A 527 0.08 -32.52 5.92
C GLY A 527 -0.43 -31.49 4.90
N GLY A 528 -0.44 -30.21 5.29
CA GLY A 528 -0.80 -29.10 4.42
C GLY A 528 -2.29 -28.83 4.28
N ALA A 529 -2.60 -27.68 3.70
CA ALA A 529 -3.94 -27.18 3.40
C ALA A 529 -3.94 -26.39 2.08
N VAL A 530 -5.11 -26.03 1.61
CA VAL A 530 -5.33 -25.15 0.45
C VAL A 530 -5.89 -23.83 0.93
N PHE A 531 -5.32 -22.73 0.45
CA PHE A 531 -5.86 -21.38 0.63
C PHE A 531 -6.39 -20.88 -0.71
N LEU A 532 -7.65 -20.44 -0.76
CA LEU A 532 -8.25 -19.84 -1.94
C LEU A 532 -8.59 -18.38 -1.67
N GLY A 533 -7.89 -17.49 -2.35
CA GLY A 533 -8.08 -16.05 -2.27
C GLY A 533 -8.14 -15.38 -3.63
N VAL A 534 -8.15 -14.05 -3.64
CA VAL A 534 -8.16 -13.26 -4.88
C VAL A 534 -6.84 -12.52 -5.11
N GLN A 535 -6.44 -12.39 -6.35
CA GLN A 535 -5.30 -11.56 -6.77
C GLN A 535 -5.60 -10.09 -6.46
N GLY A 536 -4.64 -9.37 -5.87
CA GLY A 536 -4.86 -8.01 -5.38
C GLY A 536 -5.66 -7.93 -4.06
N GLY A 537 -5.99 -9.08 -3.46
CA GLY A 537 -6.59 -9.17 -2.13
C GLY A 537 -5.55 -9.02 -1.01
N ARG A 538 -6.03 -8.85 0.24
CA ARG A 538 -5.15 -8.64 1.41
C ARG A 538 -4.12 -9.75 1.60
N THR A 539 -4.50 -11.00 1.36
CA THR A 539 -3.64 -12.16 1.53
C THR A 539 -2.62 -12.28 0.40
N SER A 540 -3.00 -11.93 -0.83
CA SER A 540 -2.10 -11.95 -1.98
C SER A 540 -1.05 -10.84 -1.96
N GLU A 541 -1.24 -9.76 -1.17
CA GLU A 541 -0.31 -8.62 -1.12
C GLU A 541 0.41 -8.44 0.21
N GLY A 542 -0.26 -8.68 1.34
CA GLY A 542 0.19 -8.24 2.66
C GLY A 542 0.70 -9.33 3.61
N VAL A 543 0.64 -10.61 3.22
CA VAL A 543 0.99 -11.74 4.10
C VAL A 543 2.24 -12.46 3.61
N ASP A 544 3.16 -12.74 4.53
CA ASP A 544 4.34 -13.58 4.26
C ASP A 544 4.07 -15.04 4.66
N PHE A 545 4.56 -15.98 3.86
CA PHE A 545 4.43 -17.42 4.06
C PHE A 545 5.81 -18.10 3.99
N PRO A 546 6.68 -17.92 5.02
CA PRO A 546 8.02 -18.51 5.02
C PRO A 546 7.99 -20.03 5.19
N GLY A 547 8.92 -20.72 4.55
CA GLY A 547 9.11 -22.17 4.68
C GLY A 547 7.86 -22.96 4.26
N ASN A 548 7.44 -23.90 5.10
CA ASN A 548 6.31 -24.81 4.82
C ASN A 548 4.94 -24.15 4.83
N GLN A 549 4.84 -22.84 5.10
CA GLN A 549 3.56 -22.14 5.14
C GLN A 549 2.92 -21.95 3.76
N MET A 550 3.70 -22.05 2.66
CA MET A 550 3.20 -22.10 1.28
C MET A 550 4.32 -22.57 0.33
N ASN A 551 4.27 -23.81 -0.16
CA ASN A 551 5.25 -24.34 -1.11
C ASN A 551 4.80 -24.24 -2.56
N SER A 552 3.51 -24.15 -2.83
CA SER A 552 3.00 -23.93 -4.19
C SER A 552 2.02 -22.78 -4.23
N VAL A 553 2.03 -22.07 -5.35
CA VAL A 553 1.01 -21.07 -5.68
C VAL A 553 0.43 -21.33 -7.06
N ILE A 554 -0.90 -21.24 -7.16
CA ILE A 554 -1.64 -21.34 -8.42
C ILE A 554 -2.30 -19.97 -8.68
N VAL A 555 -1.90 -19.32 -9.76
CA VAL A 555 -2.45 -18.04 -10.23
C VAL A 555 -3.52 -18.35 -11.26
N VAL A 556 -4.79 -18.30 -10.87
CA VAL A 556 -5.93 -18.67 -11.72
C VAL A 556 -6.46 -17.45 -12.46
N GLY A 557 -6.20 -17.41 -13.76
CA GLY A 557 -6.65 -16.34 -14.63
C GLY A 557 -5.83 -15.04 -14.52
N VAL A 558 -6.05 -14.13 -15.46
CA VAL A 558 -5.47 -12.78 -15.45
C VAL A 558 -6.47 -11.81 -14.83
N PRO A 559 -6.10 -11.03 -13.79
CA PRO A 559 -7.02 -10.20 -13.02
C PRO A 559 -7.29 -8.84 -13.71
N TYR A 560 -7.70 -8.90 -14.99
CA TYR A 560 -8.13 -7.70 -15.70
C TYR A 560 -9.35 -7.08 -15.02
N ALA A 561 -9.33 -5.77 -14.87
CA ALA A 561 -10.47 -5.02 -14.36
C ALA A 561 -11.70 -5.18 -15.28
N GLU A 562 -12.90 -5.09 -14.73
CA GLU A 562 -14.12 -4.96 -15.53
C GLU A 562 -14.01 -3.66 -16.37
N PRO A 563 -14.33 -3.68 -17.68
CA PRO A 563 -14.19 -2.51 -18.55
C PRO A 563 -15.29 -1.46 -18.28
N THR A 564 -15.27 -0.91 -17.08
CA THR A 564 -16.19 0.16 -16.63
C THR A 564 -15.84 1.49 -17.30
N PRO A 565 -16.73 2.49 -17.26
CA PRO A 565 -16.43 3.83 -17.75
C PRO A 565 -15.16 4.44 -17.15
N ARG A 566 -14.91 4.23 -15.88
CA ARG A 566 -13.68 4.65 -15.18
C ARG A 566 -12.42 4.02 -15.79
N VAL A 567 -12.45 2.72 -16.03
CA VAL A 567 -11.31 1.99 -16.62
C VAL A 567 -11.03 2.45 -18.05
N ARG A 568 -12.08 2.71 -18.82
CA ARG A 568 -11.93 3.25 -20.19
C ARG A 568 -11.30 4.64 -20.16
N ALA A 569 -11.80 5.53 -19.32
CA ALA A 569 -11.24 6.86 -19.14
C ALA A 569 -9.75 6.84 -18.71
N GLN A 570 -9.36 5.88 -17.88
CA GLN A 570 -7.96 5.69 -17.50
C GLN A 570 -7.10 5.26 -18.70
N ILE A 571 -7.63 4.36 -19.55
CA ILE A 571 -6.94 3.93 -20.79
C ILE A 571 -6.79 5.13 -21.73
N ASP A 572 -7.88 5.87 -21.96
CA ASP A 572 -7.91 7.01 -22.87
C ASP A 572 -6.95 8.12 -22.40
N TYR A 573 -6.95 8.42 -21.09
CA TYR A 573 -6.01 9.38 -20.49
C TYR A 573 -4.54 8.98 -20.74
N TYR A 574 -4.21 7.71 -20.55
CA TYR A 574 -2.84 7.26 -20.81
C TYR A 574 -2.52 7.15 -22.30
N GLU A 575 -3.52 6.91 -23.17
CA GLU A 575 -3.32 6.92 -24.63
C GLU A 575 -2.96 8.33 -25.12
N ASP A 576 -3.66 9.35 -24.62
CA ASP A 576 -3.37 10.76 -24.94
C ASP A 576 -1.98 11.18 -24.45
N ARG A 577 -1.58 10.72 -23.27
CA ARG A 577 -0.31 11.08 -22.65
C ARG A 577 0.88 10.26 -23.16
N PHE A 578 0.65 9.00 -23.51
CA PHE A 578 1.63 8.02 -23.94
C PHE A 578 1.10 7.27 -25.18
N PRO A 579 1.17 7.86 -26.37
CA PRO A 579 0.59 7.27 -27.57
C PRO A 579 0.97 5.79 -27.78
N SER A 580 -0.02 4.97 -28.11
CA SER A 580 0.06 3.50 -28.27
C SER A 580 0.36 2.73 -26.97
N ARG A 581 0.26 3.36 -25.77
CA ARG A 581 0.52 2.74 -24.47
C ARG A 581 -0.68 2.81 -23.50
N GLY A 582 -1.79 3.43 -23.89
CA GLY A 582 -2.93 3.62 -23.01
C GLY A 582 -3.45 2.32 -22.40
N ARG A 583 -3.71 1.32 -23.25
CA ARG A 583 -4.15 -0.01 -22.80
C ARG A 583 -3.10 -0.74 -21.97
N GLU A 584 -1.82 -0.60 -22.30
CA GLU A 584 -0.73 -1.19 -21.54
C GLU A 584 -0.67 -0.61 -20.13
N TYR A 585 -0.66 0.71 -19.98
CA TYR A 585 -0.47 1.37 -18.70
C TYR A 585 -1.74 1.40 -17.85
N GLY A 586 -2.91 1.63 -18.47
CA GLY A 586 -4.18 1.76 -17.75
C GLY A 586 -4.89 0.44 -17.44
N TYR A 587 -4.54 -0.65 -18.11
CA TYR A 587 -5.30 -1.89 -18.03
C TYR A 587 -4.45 -3.14 -17.78
N ILE A 588 -3.40 -3.34 -18.60
CA ILE A 588 -2.60 -4.57 -18.53
C ILE A 588 -1.65 -4.54 -17.35
N LEU A 589 -0.89 -3.47 -17.20
CA LEU A 589 0.11 -3.33 -16.14
C LEU A 589 -0.47 -3.46 -14.71
N PRO A 590 -1.61 -2.84 -14.36
CA PRO A 590 -2.24 -3.05 -13.06
C PRO A 590 -2.64 -4.51 -12.80
N ALA A 591 -3.15 -5.21 -13.82
CA ALA A 591 -3.50 -6.61 -13.71
C ALA A 591 -2.27 -7.50 -13.51
N MET A 592 -1.23 -7.28 -14.31
CA MET A 592 0.01 -8.06 -14.21
C MET A 592 0.72 -7.86 -12.87
N LYS A 593 0.70 -6.65 -12.29
CA LYS A 593 1.21 -6.40 -10.93
C LYS A 593 0.54 -7.31 -9.89
N LYS A 594 -0.80 -7.38 -9.90
CA LYS A 594 -1.55 -8.25 -8.97
C LYS A 594 -1.20 -9.73 -9.15
N ALA A 595 -1.08 -10.19 -10.39
CA ALA A 595 -0.68 -11.56 -10.70
C ALA A 595 0.75 -11.88 -10.21
N CYS A 596 1.71 -10.97 -10.45
CA CYS A 596 3.09 -11.13 -10.01
C CYS A 596 3.23 -11.12 -8.48
N GLN A 597 2.43 -10.32 -7.77
CA GLN A 597 2.39 -10.31 -6.31
C GLN A 597 1.90 -11.64 -5.75
N ALA A 598 0.84 -12.21 -6.33
CA ALA A 598 0.36 -13.53 -5.97
C ALA A 598 1.41 -14.62 -6.28
N ALA A 599 2.02 -14.58 -7.46
CA ALA A 599 3.06 -15.52 -7.88
C ALA A 599 4.29 -15.51 -6.94
N GLY A 600 4.63 -14.38 -6.36
CA GLY A 600 5.78 -14.22 -5.46
C GLY A 600 5.55 -14.71 -4.02
N ARG A 601 4.42 -15.36 -3.69
CA ARG A 601 4.13 -15.76 -2.30
C ARG A 601 4.95 -16.93 -1.76
N PRO A 602 5.27 -17.98 -2.53
CA PRO A 602 5.96 -19.15 -1.99
C PRO A 602 7.46 -18.96 -1.76
N ILE A 603 8.06 -17.85 -2.24
CA ILE A 603 9.51 -17.62 -2.14
C ILE A 603 9.76 -16.33 -1.34
N ARG A 604 10.37 -16.46 -0.15
CA ARG A 604 10.66 -15.35 0.76
C ARG A 604 12.11 -15.31 1.24
N THR A 605 12.69 -16.48 1.45
CA THR A 605 14.08 -16.64 1.88
C THR A 605 14.87 -17.39 0.82
N LEU A 606 16.19 -17.40 0.93
CA LEU A 606 17.07 -18.10 -0.02
C LEU A 606 16.88 -19.63 0.02
N ASP A 607 16.42 -20.14 1.16
CA ASP A 607 16.21 -21.57 1.40
C ASP A 607 14.82 -22.05 0.98
N ASP A 608 13.89 -21.12 0.70
CA ASP A 608 12.53 -21.49 0.27
C ASP A 608 12.56 -22.15 -1.12
N ARG A 609 11.80 -23.23 -1.27
CA ARG A 609 11.52 -23.86 -2.55
C ARG A 609 10.03 -23.73 -2.87
N GLY A 610 9.74 -23.24 -4.08
CA GLY A 610 8.35 -22.94 -4.44
C GLY A 610 8.00 -23.26 -5.89
N ALA A 611 6.81 -23.84 -6.07
CA ALA A 611 6.20 -24.03 -7.38
C ALA A 611 5.19 -22.92 -7.68
N ILE A 612 5.31 -22.31 -8.85
CA ILE A 612 4.46 -21.21 -9.35
C ILE A 612 3.77 -21.71 -10.62
N VAL A 613 2.45 -21.88 -10.56
CA VAL A 613 1.66 -22.35 -11.70
C VAL A 613 0.68 -21.27 -12.13
N PHE A 614 0.84 -20.79 -13.36
CA PHE A 614 -0.11 -19.90 -14.01
C PHE A 614 -1.17 -20.73 -14.74
N LEU A 615 -2.37 -20.74 -14.21
CA LEU A 615 -3.50 -21.49 -14.73
C LEU A 615 -4.34 -20.57 -15.65
N ASP A 616 -3.71 -20.14 -16.72
CA ASP A 616 -4.33 -19.44 -17.85
C ASP A 616 -3.32 -19.34 -19.00
N GLN A 617 -3.72 -19.82 -20.18
CA GLN A 617 -2.85 -19.86 -21.36
C GLN A 617 -2.34 -18.49 -21.84
N ARG A 618 -3.01 -17.39 -21.48
CA ARG A 618 -2.58 -16.03 -21.84
C ARG A 618 -1.21 -15.67 -21.29
N TYR A 619 -0.77 -16.29 -20.18
CA TYR A 619 0.57 -16.11 -19.64
C TYR A 619 1.69 -16.72 -20.51
N ALA A 620 1.36 -17.57 -21.50
CA ALA A 620 2.35 -18.12 -22.40
C ALA A 620 2.85 -17.13 -23.46
N SER A 621 2.10 -16.04 -23.74
CA SER A 621 2.50 -15.06 -24.74
C SER A 621 3.76 -14.29 -24.31
N ALA A 622 4.66 -14.01 -25.26
CA ALA A 622 5.88 -13.22 -25.01
C ALA A 622 5.55 -11.84 -24.43
N TYR A 623 4.47 -11.22 -24.90
CA TYR A 623 4.03 -9.91 -24.42
C TYR A 623 3.63 -9.95 -22.95
N VAL A 624 2.80 -10.91 -22.51
CA VAL A 624 2.40 -11.02 -21.09
C VAL A 624 3.60 -11.42 -20.21
N LYS A 625 4.47 -12.28 -20.70
CA LYS A 625 5.71 -12.66 -19.99
C LYS A 625 6.63 -11.45 -19.71
N SER A 626 6.63 -10.43 -20.57
CA SER A 626 7.48 -9.24 -20.35
C SER A 626 7.11 -8.42 -19.10
N PHE A 627 5.93 -8.63 -18.52
CA PHE A 627 5.49 -8.01 -17.26
C PHE A 627 5.80 -8.87 -16.02
N ILE A 628 6.24 -10.10 -16.21
CA ILE A 628 6.54 -11.02 -15.11
C ILE A 628 8.03 -10.91 -14.77
N PRO A 629 8.40 -10.81 -13.49
CA PRO A 629 9.80 -10.73 -13.08
C PRO A 629 10.65 -11.87 -13.64
N SER A 630 11.87 -11.56 -14.04
CA SER A 630 12.77 -12.51 -14.69
C SER A 630 13.06 -13.76 -13.86
N TRP A 631 13.09 -13.64 -12.52
CA TRP A 631 13.31 -14.79 -11.64
C TRP A 631 12.15 -15.81 -11.66
N VAL A 632 10.95 -15.39 -12.09
CA VAL A 632 9.80 -16.29 -12.33
C VAL A 632 9.84 -16.85 -13.74
N THR A 633 10.18 -16.02 -14.74
CA THR A 633 10.18 -16.45 -16.15
C THR A 633 11.39 -17.27 -16.55
N ASN A 634 12.51 -17.14 -15.83
CA ASN A 634 13.72 -17.92 -16.08
C ASN A 634 13.48 -19.41 -15.77
N GLY A 635 13.39 -20.20 -16.82
CA GLY A 635 13.07 -21.64 -16.71
C GLY A 635 11.56 -21.94 -16.72
N MET A 636 10.68 -20.95 -16.95
CA MET A 636 9.25 -21.16 -17.07
C MET A 636 8.92 -22.06 -18.26
N ILE A 637 8.26 -23.18 -17.99
CA ILE A 637 7.83 -24.16 -19.00
C ILE A 637 6.35 -24.00 -19.33
N THR A 638 5.97 -24.47 -20.50
CA THR A 638 4.57 -24.54 -20.95
C THR A 638 4.10 -25.99 -20.84
N ILE A 639 3.04 -26.23 -20.08
CA ILE A 639 2.47 -27.56 -19.86
C ILE A 639 1.25 -27.72 -20.77
N PRO A 640 1.19 -28.77 -21.62
CA PRO A 640 0.02 -29.04 -22.45
C PRO A 640 -1.21 -29.42 -21.59
N ASP A 641 -2.40 -29.19 -22.12
CA ASP A 641 -3.65 -29.66 -21.49
C ASP A 641 -3.79 -31.17 -21.61
N LYS A 642 -3.04 -31.88 -20.78
CA LYS A 642 -3.03 -33.34 -20.73
C LYS A 642 -3.08 -33.77 -19.26
N PRO A 643 -4.04 -34.63 -18.87
CA PRO A 643 -4.13 -35.14 -17.51
C PRO A 643 -2.81 -35.74 -17.01
N GLY A 644 -2.41 -35.37 -15.78
CA GLY A 644 -1.20 -35.86 -15.13
C GLY A 644 0.10 -35.13 -15.54
N ALA A 645 0.12 -34.36 -16.63
CA ALA A 645 1.33 -33.69 -17.10
C ALA A 645 1.84 -32.66 -16.10
N LEU A 646 0.95 -31.90 -15.47
CA LEU A 646 1.30 -30.91 -14.47
C LEU A 646 1.74 -31.58 -13.15
N ALA A 647 1.05 -32.65 -12.74
CA ALA A 647 1.39 -33.42 -11.54
C ALA A 647 2.80 -34.04 -11.65
N GLU A 648 3.17 -34.54 -12.80
CA GLU A 648 4.50 -35.11 -13.04
C GLU A 648 5.61 -34.09 -12.82
N GLN A 649 5.46 -32.89 -13.40
CA GLN A 649 6.48 -31.85 -13.30
C GLN A 649 6.58 -31.28 -11.87
N VAL A 650 5.47 -31.06 -11.19
CA VAL A 650 5.45 -30.57 -9.80
C VAL A 650 6.04 -31.62 -8.85
N ARG A 651 5.70 -32.91 -9.01
CA ARG A 651 6.32 -34.00 -8.22
C ARG A 651 7.81 -34.10 -8.47
N LYS A 652 8.26 -34.07 -9.71
CA LYS A 652 9.69 -34.08 -10.06
C LYS A 652 10.44 -32.93 -9.39
N PHE A 653 9.87 -31.73 -9.36
CA PHE A 653 10.47 -30.58 -8.71
C PHE A 653 10.65 -30.78 -7.19
N PHE A 654 9.65 -31.34 -6.51
CA PHE A 654 9.74 -31.55 -5.06
C PHE A 654 10.50 -32.84 -4.68
N CYS A 655 10.49 -33.89 -5.51
CA CYS A 655 11.17 -35.15 -5.24
C CYS A 655 12.66 -35.13 -5.57
N ASN A 656 13.15 -34.24 -6.45
CA ASN A 656 14.58 -34.11 -6.77
C ASN A 656 15.35 -33.45 -5.61
N GLN A 657 15.27 -34.07 -4.42
CA GLN A 657 16.00 -33.71 -3.20
C GLN A 657 17.16 -34.70 -2.90
N ALA A 658 17.58 -35.49 -3.87
CA ALA A 658 18.72 -36.38 -3.69
C ALA A 658 19.99 -35.81 -4.30
#